data_54a887778c50a221202e64df972ce5aa
#
_entry.id   54a887778c50a221202e64df972ce5aa
#
_cell.length_a   1.000
_cell.length_b   1.000
_cell.length_c   1.000
_cell.angle_alpha   90.00
_cell.angle_beta   90.00
_cell.angle_gamma   90.00
#
_symmetry.space_group_name_H-M   'P 1'
#
loop_
_entity.id
_entity.type
_entity.pdbx_description
1 polymer ?
#
loop_
_entity_poly.entity_id
_entity_poly.type
_entity_poly.pdbx_seq_one_letter_code
_entity_poly.pdbx_strand_id
1 'polypeptide(L)'
;MSSPFARETLPVSLEDEMRHSYLDYAMSVIVGRALPDARDGLKPVHRRVLFGMHEQGNDWNKPFKKSARIVGDVMGKYHPHGDASIYDTIVRLAQPFSLRYMLVDGQGNFGSVDGDPPAAMRYTEVRMARIGHQMLADIDKETVDFQPNYDGSEQEPVVLPSVIPNLLVNGSSGIAVGMATNIPPHNLNEVVDACLRLLEAPETPLEELFAIIQAPDFPTGGLIYGLSGVREGYRTGRGRVVMRARTHIEDIANSNGRQAIVVDEIPYQVNKKSLHERIVELVRDKKIEGISHVQDESDKSGMRLVIELKQGEVPDVVLNNLFKQTQLQDTFGMNMVALVNGKPRTLGLKQLLECFLSHRREVVTRRTIYELRRARERGHVLEGLAVALSNVDEVIALIKAAPTPAEARAALLARLWRSPLVEEMLNRAAADSFRPEGIAPELGLSAQGYRLSEAQAHAILELRLQRLTGLEQDKILTEYREVIDLISDLLDILARPERVTAIISDELRAVRQQFGDPRRSEVVFDTADINIEDLITPEDMVVTLSHTGYDKRQPLAEYRAPRRGGRGKQATGMTDDDFIDQLFIANTHDCILCFSNRGRVYWLKVYEVPEGARNARGKPIINLFPLIEGEKITAVLPVRTFDDNHYVFMATAQGTVKKTALTAFANPRKAGIIAAHLDDDDHLIGVAITDGSHDVMLFSDAGKAVRFPESDVRPMGRSSRGVRGMNIEDGQSVIAMLVTQDDSGSVLTATENGYGKRTPVAEYTRHGRGTKGMIAIQTSERNGRLVAACLVEESAEIMLISTSGVLIRTHVSDIREMGRSTQGVTLINLDEGAVLAGVELVAESDESDESDEDIAPPDNAD
;
A
#
# COMPACT_ATOMS: atom_id res chain seq x y z
N MET A 1 -18.67 -12.16 71.11
CA MET A 1 -17.79 -11.82 70.02
C MET A 1 -18.10 -12.77 68.89
N SER A 2 -18.87 -12.30 67.93
CA SER A 2 -19.19 -13.09 66.74
C SER A 2 -17.97 -13.11 65.79
N SER A 3 -17.54 -14.32 65.51
CA SER A 3 -16.43 -14.57 64.58
C SER A 3 -16.65 -13.89 63.23
N PRO A 4 -15.69 -13.16 62.67
CA PRO A 4 -15.78 -12.48 61.37
C PRO A 4 -15.55 -13.43 60.19
N PHE A 5 -15.62 -14.74 60.38
CA PHE A 5 -15.34 -15.67 59.28
C PHE A 5 -16.65 -16.08 58.57
N ALA A 6 -16.55 -16.15 57.26
CA ALA A 6 -17.59 -16.64 56.39
C ALA A 6 -18.17 -17.97 56.84
N ARG A 7 -19.47 -18.21 56.65
CA ARG A 7 -20.18 -19.45 57.04
C ARG A 7 -19.73 -20.68 56.26
N GLU A 8 -19.12 -20.47 55.12
CA GLU A 8 -18.64 -21.50 54.21
C GLU A 8 -17.36 -21.03 53.54
N THR A 9 -16.31 -21.84 53.50
CA THR A 9 -15.04 -21.60 52.82
C THR A 9 -14.93 -22.63 51.69
N LEU A 10 -15.00 -22.17 50.46
CA LEU A 10 -14.75 -22.99 49.27
C LEU A 10 -13.27 -22.90 48.90
N PRO A 11 -12.51 -24.00 48.78
CA PRO A 11 -11.14 -23.97 48.28
C PRO A 11 -11.17 -23.69 46.79
N VAL A 12 -10.52 -22.59 46.41
CA VAL A 12 -10.35 -22.19 45.01
C VAL A 12 -8.87 -22.27 44.69
N SER A 13 -8.53 -22.91 43.57
CA SER A 13 -7.15 -22.91 43.03
C SER A 13 -6.79 -21.50 42.63
N LEU A 14 -5.69 -20.97 43.14
CA LEU A 14 -5.20 -19.64 42.78
C LEU A 14 -4.93 -19.53 41.26
N GLU A 15 -4.43 -20.61 40.67
CA GLU A 15 -4.13 -20.64 39.23
C GLU A 15 -5.41 -20.57 38.38
N ASP A 16 -6.47 -21.28 38.79
CA ASP A 16 -7.75 -21.31 38.10
C ASP A 16 -8.47 -19.95 38.24
N GLU A 17 -8.44 -19.36 39.45
CA GLU A 17 -9.00 -18.05 39.71
C GLU A 17 -8.29 -16.96 38.91
N MET A 18 -6.96 -16.97 38.89
CA MET A 18 -6.18 -16.02 38.08
C MET A 18 -6.47 -16.20 36.60
N ARG A 19 -6.60 -17.45 36.13
CA ARG A 19 -6.92 -17.74 34.71
C ARG A 19 -8.29 -17.19 34.33
N HIS A 20 -9.32 -17.47 35.14
CA HIS A 20 -10.68 -16.98 34.89
C HIS A 20 -10.73 -15.44 34.96
N SER A 21 -10.24 -14.85 36.04
CA SER A 21 -10.24 -13.39 36.20
C SER A 21 -9.44 -12.68 35.11
N TYR A 22 -8.30 -13.24 34.66
CA TYR A 22 -7.53 -12.64 33.56
C TYR A 22 -8.25 -12.79 32.19
N LEU A 23 -8.90 -13.92 31.95
CA LEU A 23 -9.70 -14.14 30.74
C LEU A 23 -10.90 -13.18 30.70
N ASP A 24 -11.63 -13.05 31.83
CA ASP A 24 -12.75 -12.13 31.92
C ASP A 24 -12.32 -10.67 31.72
N TYR A 25 -11.21 -10.29 32.35
CA TYR A 25 -10.63 -8.96 32.13
C TYR A 25 -10.20 -8.76 30.66
N ALA A 26 -9.50 -9.72 30.08
CA ALA A 26 -9.06 -9.66 28.68
C ALA A 26 -10.27 -9.55 27.72
N MET A 27 -11.30 -10.36 27.92
CA MET A 27 -12.53 -10.32 27.14
C MET A 27 -13.24 -8.97 27.29
N SER A 28 -13.35 -8.45 28.51
CA SER A 28 -13.94 -7.14 28.77
C SER A 28 -13.18 -6.01 28.05
N VAL A 29 -11.85 -6.05 28.06
CA VAL A 29 -11.03 -5.04 27.36
C VAL A 29 -11.11 -5.20 25.84
N ILE A 30 -11.09 -6.42 25.33
CA ILE A 30 -11.14 -6.70 23.88
C ILE A 30 -12.49 -6.29 23.28
N VAL A 31 -13.59 -6.81 23.83
CA VAL A 31 -14.95 -6.63 23.29
C VAL A 31 -15.60 -5.34 23.78
N GLY A 32 -15.43 -5.04 25.07
CA GLY A 32 -16.13 -3.94 25.75
C GLY A 32 -15.42 -2.59 25.74
N ARG A 33 -14.17 -2.48 25.19
CA ARG A 33 -13.42 -1.23 25.33
C ARG A 33 -12.56 -0.84 24.12
N ALA A 34 -11.64 -1.71 23.65
CA ALA A 34 -10.52 -1.29 22.82
C ALA A 34 -10.79 -1.44 21.32
N LEU A 35 -11.55 -2.46 20.91
CA LEU A 35 -11.77 -2.77 19.51
C LEU A 35 -13.09 -2.19 18.99
N PRO A 36 -13.11 -1.69 17.74
CA PRO A 36 -14.33 -1.24 17.07
C PRO A 36 -15.15 -2.43 16.57
N ASP A 37 -16.47 -2.28 16.48
CA ASP A 37 -17.33 -3.20 15.74
C ASP A 37 -17.18 -2.96 14.23
N ALA A 38 -17.07 -4.03 13.44
CA ALA A 38 -16.88 -3.94 11.99
C ALA A 38 -18.07 -3.30 11.26
N ARG A 39 -19.27 -3.33 11.86
CA ARG A 39 -20.53 -2.83 11.28
C ARG A 39 -20.64 -1.31 11.33
N ASP A 40 -20.41 -0.69 12.50
CA ASP A 40 -20.54 0.76 12.70
C ASP A 40 -19.20 1.49 12.92
N GLY A 41 -18.10 0.74 13.07
CA GLY A 41 -16.75 1.31 13.25
C GLY A 41 -16.53 1.97 14.60
N LEU A 42 -17.41 1.77 15.58
CA LEU A 42 -17.37 2.44 16.86
C LEU A 42 -16.94 1.52 17.99
N LYS A 43 -16.22 2.10 18.94
CA LYS A 43 -16.01 1.49 20.26
C LYS A 43 -17.22 1.77 21.13
N PRO A 44 -17.45 0.99 22.20
CA PRO A 44 -18.61 1.20 23.08
C PRO A 44 -18.75 2.64 23.60
N VAL A 45 -17.65 3.29 23.99
CA VAL A 45 -17.70 4.68 24.47
C VAL A 45 -18.16 5.67 23.40
N HIS A 46 -17.69 5.52 22.13
CA HIS A 46 -18.14 6.38 21.03
C HIS A 46 -19.63 6.21 20.75
N ARG A 47 -20.10 4.97 20.74
CA ARG A 47 -21.51 4.62 20.50
C ARG A 47 -22.40 5.20 21.59
N ARG A 48 -21.99 5.08 22.85
CA ARG A 48 -22.71 5.62 24.01
C ARG A 48 -22.77 7.16 24.00
N VAL A 49 -21.69 7.82 23.56
CA VAL A 49 -21.68 9.29 23.42
C VAL A 49 -22.68 9.73 22.36
N LEU A 50 -22.63 9.15 21.16
CA LEU A 50 -23.55 9.52 20.07
C LEU A 50 -25.01 9.19 20.43
N PHE A 51 -25.25 8.03 21.02
CA PHE A 51 -26.60 7.66 21.48
C PHE A 51 -27.12 8.59 22.60
N GLY A 52 -26.29 8.91 23.60
CA GLY A 52 -26.65 9.86 24.65
C GLY A 52 -26.92 11.28 24.14
N MET A 53 -26.20 11.72 23.09
CA MET A 53 -26.50 12.98 22.40
C MET A 53 -27.85 12.93 21.67
N HIS A 54 -28.19 11.79 21.05
CA HIS A 54 -29.45 11.55 20.38
C HIS A 54 -30.65 11.60 21.38
N GLU A 55 -30.56 10.85 22.47
CA GLU A 55 -31.56 10.83 23.53
C GLU A 55 -31.84 12.22 24.11
N GLN A 56 -30.80 13.04 24.21
CA GLN A 56 -30.95 14.43 24.66
C GLN A 56 -31.50 15.37 23.59
N GLY A 57 -31.73 14.90 22.37
CA GLY A 57 -32.09 15.75 21.22
C GLY A 57 -30.99 16.78 20.90
N ASN A 58 -29.74 16.47 21.15
CA ASN A 58 -28.57 17.33 20.85
C ASN A 58 -28.09 17.14 19.42
N ASP A 59 -28.95 17.43 18.46
CA ASP A 59 -28.74 17.17 17.05
C ASP A 59 -28.11 18.38 16.33
N TRP A 60 -27.61 18.16 15.10
CA TRP A 60 -26.90 19.13 14.26
C TRP A 60 -27.64 20.44 14.02
N ASN A 61 -29.01 20.41 14.03
CA ASN A 61 -29.89 21.56 13.81
C ASN A 61 -30.40 22.19 15.11
N LYS A 62 -29.85 21.76 16.26
CA LYS A 62 -30.21 22.26 17.59
C LYS A 62 -29.06 23.13 18.16
N PRO A 63 -29.36 23.97 19.16
CA PRO A 63 -28.34 24.73 19.86
C PRO A 63 -27.29 23.84 20.49
N PHE A 64 -26.04 24.33 20.58
CA PHE A 64 -24.98 23.68 21.32
C PHE A 64 -25.32 23.50 22.78
N LYS A 65 -24.83 22.39 23.36
CA LYS A 65 -24.93 22.12 24.81
C LYS A 65 -23.53 22.07 25.41
N LYS A 66 -23.41 22.44 26.70
CA LYS A 66 -22.14 22.31 27.43
C LYS A 66 -21.65 20.85 27.37
N SER A 67 -20.36 20.63 27.07
CA SER A 67 -19.76 19.29 27.02
C SER A 67 -19.96 18.56 28.35
N ALA A 68 -19.83 19.27 29.48
CA ALA A 68 -20.05 18.71 30.82
C ALA A 68 -21.42 18.08 31.01
N ARG A 69 -22.47 18.59 30.34
CA ARG A 69 -23.81 18.01 30.42
C ARG A 69 -23.87 16.67 29.71
N ILE A 70 -23.32 16.60 28.50
CA ILE A 70 -23.26 15.34 27.73
C ILE A 70 -22.42 14.29 28.48
N VAL A 71 -21.24 14.67 29.01
CA VAL A 71 -20.38 13.80 29.82
C VAL A 71 -21.14 13.26 31.04
N GLY A 72 -21.85 14.13 31.78
CA GLY A 72 -22.63 13.73 32.98
C GLY A 72 -23.70 12.71 32.64
N ASP A 73 -24.51 12.96 31.60
CA ASP A 73 -25.62 12.07 31.22
C ASP A 73 -25.06 10.70 30.68
N VAL A 74 -24.02 10.72 29.86
CA VAL A 74 -23.41 9.48 29.35
C VAL A 74 -22.78 8.66 30.47
N MET A 75 -22.09 9.32 31.42
CA MET A 75 -21.52 8.67 32.59
C MET A 75 -22.58 8.04 33.49
N GLY A 76 -23.64 8.78 33.76
CA GLY A 76 -24.72 8.32 34.68
C GLY A 76 -25.57 7.20 34.08
N LYS A 77 -25.84 7.25 32.78
CA LYS A 77 -26.76 6.31 32.14
C LYS A 77 -26.11 5.11 31.47
N TYR A 78 -24.97 5.29 30.84
CA TYR A 78 -24.43 4.27 29.91
C TYR A 78 -22.99 3.84 30.19
N HIS A 79 -22.09 4.76 30.62
CA HIS A 79 -20.67 4.50 30.68
C HIS A 79 -20.09 4.76 32.08
N PRO A 80 -20.05 3.77 32.98
CA PRO A 80 -19.65 3.92 34.37
C PRO A 80 -18.13 4.02 34.55
N HIS A 81 -17.50 4.98 33.87
CA HIS A 81 -16.06 5.27 33.91
C HIS A 81 -15.81 6.75 34.15
N GLY A 82 -14.55 7.15 34.36
CA GLY A 82 -14.19 8.53 34.65
C GLY A 82 -14.64 9.53 33.58
N ASP A 83 -15.09 10.70 34.02
CA ASP A 83 -15.57 11.80 33.18
C ASP A 83 -14.52 12.28 32.15
N ALA A 84 -13.25 12.26 32.54
CA ALA A 84 -12.14 12.63 31.64
C ALA A 84 -12.09 11.73 30.40
N SER A 85 -12.29 10.42 30.53
CA SER A 85 -12.24 9.49 29.39
C SER A 85 -13.39 9.71 28.40
N ILE A 86 -14.57 10.08 28.90
CA ILE A 86 -15.72 10.41 28.07
C ILE A 86 -15.50 11.76 27.39
N TYR A 87 -14.99 12.75 28.12
CA TYR A 87 -14.68 14.05 27.54
C TYR A 87 -13.60 13.98 26.47
N ASP A 88 -12.49 13.26 26.70
CA ASP A 88 -11.44 13.02 25.70
C ASP A 88 -11.97 12.33 24.45
N THR A 89 -12.96 11.44 24.61
CA THR A 89 -13.65 10.81 23.47
C THR A 89 -14.43 11.85 22.66
N ILE A 90 -15.22 12.70 23.32
CA ILE A 90 -15.97 13.78 22.67
C ILE A 90 -15.01 14.74 21.95
N VAL A 91 -13.91 15.10 22.60
CA VAL A 91 -12.87 15.96 22.03
C VAL A 91 -12.32 15.37 20.73
N ARG A 92 -11.93 14.08 20.72
CA ARG A 92 -11.45 13.40 19.51
C ARG A 92 -12.47 13.35 18.39
N LEU A 93 -13.76 13.14 18.72
CA LEU A 93 -14.84 13.13 17.73
C LEU A 93 -15.09 14.52 17.10
N ALA A 94 -14.63 15.60 17.75
CA ALA A 94 -14.76 16.98 17.28
C ALA A 94 -13.45 17.58 16.69
N GLN A 95 -12.33 16.86 16.72
CA GLN A 95 -11.03 17.36 16.23
C GLN A 95 -10.87 17.12 14.73
N PRO A 96 -10.66 18.16 13.90
CA PRO A 96 -10.52 18.03 12.45
C PRO A 96 -9.20 17.41 12.00
N PHE A 97 -8.20 17.36 12.90
CA PHE A 97 -6.90 16.70 12.66
C PHE A 97 -6.85 15.25 13.19
N SER A 98 -7.86 14.81 13.95
CA SER A 98 -7.98 13.45 14.48
C SER A 98 -8.90 12.56 13.64
N LEU A 99 -10.05 13.10 13.18
CA LEU A 99 -11.01 12.40 12.34
C LEU A 99 -11.07 13.00 10.94
N ARG A 100 -11.15 12.14 9.94
CA ARG A 100 -11.33 12.58 8.56
C ARG A 100 -12.71 13.23 8.34
N TYR A 101 -13.74 12.70 9.01
CA TYR A 101 -15.10 13.22 9.05
C TYR A 101 -15.56 13.28 10.50
N MET A 102 -15.65 14.48 11.04
CA MET A 102 -16.02 14.69 12.44
C MET A 102 -17.47 14.27 12.71
N LEU A 103 -17.69 13.50 13.78
CA LEU A 103 -19.01 13.04 14.19
C LEU A 103 -19.67 13.99 15.19
N VAL A 104 -18.89 14.84 15.81
CA VAL A 104 -19.35 15.87 16.77
C VAL A 104 -18.90 17.24 16.26
N ASP A 105 -19.80 18.21 16.33
CA ASP A 105 -19.57 19.63 16.06
C ASP A 105 -19.26 20.33 17.39
N GLY A 106 -18.08 20.92 17.52
CA GLY A 106 -17.58 21.53 18.75
C GLY A 106 -17.44 23.03 18.64
N GLN A 107 -17.75 23.74 19.73
CA GLN A 107 -17.55 25.17 19.87
C GLN A 107 -16.65 25.45 21.09
N GLY A 108 -15.53 26.12 20.85
CA GLY A 108 -14.49 26.39 21.85
C GLY A 108 -13.14 25.82 21.47
N ASN A 109 -12.26 25.67 22.46
CA ASN A 109 -10.93 25.11 22.25
C ASN A 109 -10.95 23.58 22.49
N PHE A 110 -10.76 22.82 21.43
CA PHE A 110 -10.66 21.33 21.44
C PHE A 110 -9.23 20.83 21.24
N GLY A 111 -8.22 21.66 21.54
CA GLY A 111 -6.82 21.32 21.33
C GLY A 111 -6.29 21.73 19.94
N SER A 112 -5.01 21.49 19.71
CA SER A 112 -4.34 21.83 18.46
C SER A 112 -3.40 20.71 17.97
N VAL A 113 -2.90 20.84 16.74
CA VAL A 113 -1.87 19.97 16.18
C VAL A 113 -0.54 20.09 16.94
N ASP A 114 -0.35 21.17 17.68
CA ASP A 114 0.81 21.38 18.57
C ASP A 114 0.76 20.57 19.87
N GLY A 115 -0.35 19.85 20.07
CA GLY A 115 -0.56 19.04 21.27
C GLY A 115 -1.08 19.84 22.46
N ASP A 116 -1.58 21.05 22.23
CA ASP A 116 -2.25 21.80 23.29
C ASP A 116 -3.48 21.04 23.80
N PRO A 117 -3.69 20.97 25.12
CA PRO A 117 -4.86 20.30 25.68
C PRO A 117 -6.13 21.07 25.36
N PRO A 118 -7.28 20.39 25.27
CA PRO A 118 -8.58 21.05 25.15
C PRO A 118 -8.90 21.86 26.40
N ALA A 119 -9.73 22.87 26.26
CA ALA A 119 -10.27 23.57 27.40
C ALA A 119 -11.13 22.64 28.28
N ALA A 120 -11.25 22.92 29.57
CA ALA A 120 -12.09 22.12 30.47
C ALA A 120 -13.56 22.04 29.96
N MET A 121 -14.21 20.89 30.15
CA MET A 121 -15.55 20.56 29.62
C MET A 121 -16.65 21.56 30.00
N ARG A 122 -16.45 22.39 31.05
CA ARG A 122 -17.38 23.47 31.44
C ARG A 122 -17.31 24.67 30.48
N TYR A 123 -16.26 24.82 29.69
CA TYR A 123 -16.11 25.94 28.76
C TYR A 123 -16.48 25.56 27.33
N THR A 124 -16.28 24.30 26.95
CA THR A 124 -16.59 23.82 25.61
C THR A 124 -18.05 23.46 25.45
N GLU A 125 -18.54 23.55 24.25
CA GLU A 125 -19.93 23.22 23.87
C GLU A 125 -19.92 22.29 22.68
N VAL A 126 -20.86 21.37 22.61
CA VAL A 126 -20.95 20.35 21.56
C VAL A 126 -22.37 20.14 21.09
N ARG A 127 -22.52 19.69 19.88
CA ARG A 127 -23.71 19.06 19.30
C ARG A 127 -23.29 17.99 18.32
N MET A 128 -24.21 17.13 17.94
CA MET A 128 -23.96 16.13 16.92
C MET A 128 -23.64 16.80 15.57
N ALA A 129 -22.65 16.36 14.85
CA ALA A 129 -22.42 16.80 13.49
C ALA A 129 -23.48 16.20 12.55
N ARG A 130 -23.72 16.85 11.40
CA ARG A 130 -24.69 16.36 10.41
C ARG A 130 -24.39 14.95 9.93
N ILE A 131 -23.12 14.60 9.78
CA ILE A 131 -22.67 13.26 9.44
C ILE A 131 -22.84 12.28 10.61
N GLY A 132 -22.67 12.74 11.85
CA GLY A 132 -22.93 11.94 13.06
C GLY A 132 -24.40 11.52 13.19
N HIS A 133 -25.33 12.38 12.75
CA HIS A 133 -26.76 12.06 12.70
C HIS A 133 -27.04 10.85 11.78
N GLN A 134 -26.30 10.68 10.69
CA GLN A 134 -26.44 9.55 9.77
C GLN A 134 -25.98 8.20 10.38
N MET A 135 -25.22 8.26 11.47
CA MET A 135 -24.86 7.05 12.22
C MET A 135 -26.07 6.47 12.99
N LEU A 136 -27.04 7.32 13.32
CA LEU A 136 -28.24 7.00 14.14
C LEU A 136 -29.51 6.97 13.30
N ALA A 137 -29.43 7.11 11.99
CA ALA A 137 -30.57 7.12 11.10
C ALA A 137 -31.44 5.87 11.31
N ASP A 138 -32.74 6.08 11.51
CA ASP A 138 -33.73 5.01 11.72
C ASP A 138 -33.53 4.15 13.00
N ILE A 139 -32.81 4.63 14.02
CA ILE A 139 -32.59 3.87 15.26
C ILE A 139 -33.90 3.58 15.98
N ASP A 140 -34.91 4.48 15.87
CA ASP A 140 -36.22 4.35 16.48
C ASP A 140 -37.12 3.34 15.76
N LYS A 141 -36.66 2.73 14.68
CA LYS A 141 -37.42 1.78 13.85
C LYS A 141 -37.02 0.31 14.09
N GLU A 142 -36.55 -0.02 15.27
CA GLU A 142 -36.13 -1.37 15.64
C GLU A 142 -35.08 -2.01 14.69
N THR A 143 -34.24 -1.17 14.09
CA THR A 143 -33.24 -1.56 13.07
C THR A 143 -32.06 -2.32 13.65
N VAL A 144 -31.80 -2.13 14.94
CA VAL A 144 -30.67 -2.74 15.68
C VAL A 144 -31.18 -3.27 17.04
N ASP A 145 -30.38 -4.19 17.62
CA ASP A 145 -30.71 -4.73 18.93
C ASP A 145 -30.25 -3.79 20.05
N PHE A 146 -31.02 -3.80 21.14
CA PHE A 146 -30.74 -3.07 22.36
C PHE A 146 -30.40 -4.05 23.48
N GLN A 147 -29.56 -3.64 24.40
CA GLN A 147 -29.19 -4.38 25.59
C GLN A 147 -29.34 -3.49 26.84
N PRO A 148 -29.55 -4.08 28.03
CA PRO A 148 -29.53 -3.31 29.26
C PRO A 148 -28.18 -2.65 29.48
N ASN A 149 -28.16 -1.43 30.04
CA ASN A 149 -26.95 -0.77 30.49
C ASN A 149 -26.32 -1.52 31.69
N TYR A 150 -25.29 -0.97 32.32
CA TYR A 150 -24.51 -1.58 33.40
C TYR A 150 -25.34 -1.88 34.69
N ASP A 151 -26.45 -1.17 34.95
CA ASP A 151 -27.31 -1.35 36.12
C ASP A 151 -28.71 -1.85 35.77
N GLY A 152 -29.02 -2.03 34.48
CA GLY A 152 -30.34 -2.48 34.00
C GLY A 152 -31.41 -1.42 34.00
N SER A 153 -31.10 -0.15 34.30
CA SER A 153 -32.10 0.95 34.37
C SER A 153 -32.46 1.54 33.01
N GLU A 154 -31.55 1.45 32.06
CA GLU A 154 -31.70 2.01 30.71
C GLU A 154 -31.34 0.96 29.66
N GLN A 155 -31.70 1.24 28.40
CA GLN A 155 -31.34 0.40 27.27
C GLN A 155 -30.33 1.14 26.38
N GLU A 156 -29.32 0.43 25.90
CA GLU A 156 -28.33 0.96 24.96
C GLU A 156 -28.25 0.11 23.69
N PRO A 157 -27.97 0.69 22.50
CA PRO A 157 -27.85 -0.07 21.26
C PRO A 157 -26.55 -0.90 21.25
N VAL A 158 -26.65 -2.14 20.82
CA VAL A 158 -25.49 -3.04 20.61
C VAL A 158 -24.59 -2.51 19.49
N VAL A 159 -25.20 -1.94 18.45
CA VAL A 159 -24.55 -1.36 17.27
C VAL A 159 -25.44 -0.23 16.74
N LEU A 160 -24.87 0.77 16.05
CA LEU A 160 -25.67 1.80 15.40
C LEU A 160 -26.08 1.41 13.98
N PRO A 161 -27.27 1.85 13.51
CA PRO A 161 -27.76 1.54 12.15
C PRO A 161 -27.06 2.40 11.08
N SER A 162 -25.78 2.61 11.19
CA SER A 162 -24.98 3.54 10.39
C SER A 162 -25.20 3.42 8.88
N VAL A 163 -25.55 4.53 8.22
CA VAL A 163 -25.59 4.62 6.76
C VAL A 163 -24.19 4.84 6.16
N ILE A 164 -23.23 5.20 7.00
CA ILE A 164 -21.86 5.55 6.60
C ILE A 164 -20.92 4.39 6.94
N PRO A 165 -20.00 3.98 6.06
CA PRO A 165 -18.97 2.98 6.32
C PRO A 165 -17.87 3.55 7.25
N ASN A 166 -18.26 3.92 8.47
CA ASN A 166 -17.47 4.73 9.39
C ASN A 166 -16.12 4.10 9.75
N LEU A 167 -16.04 2.76 9.86
CA LEU A 167 -14.78 2.09 10.19
C LEU A 167 -13.65 2.39 9.19
N LEU A 168 -13.97 2.39 7.90
CA LEU A 168 -13.00 2.73 6.86
C LEU A 168 -12.83 4.24 6.71
N VAL A 169 -13.91 5.01 6.80
CA VAL A 169 -13.90 6.44 6.54
C VAL A 169 -13.13 7.21 7.62
N ASN A 170 -13.32 6.88 8.90
CA ASN A 170 -12.64 7.53 10.01
C ASN A 170 -11.50 6.70 10.62
N GLY A 171 -11.42 5.40 10.28
CA GLY A 171 -10.47 4.51 10.88
C GLY A 171 -10.74 4.24 12.36
N SER A 172 -9.83 3.52 13.01
CA SER A 172 -9.86 3.29 14.45
C SER A 172 -8.47 2.87 14.93
N SER A 173 -8.07 3.32 16.11
CA SER A 173 -6.84 2.86 16.77
C SER A 173 -7.15 2.43 18.21
N GLY A 174 -6.54 1.35 18.71
CA GLY A 174 -6.76 0.87 20.06
C GLY A 174 -5.82 -0.26 20.44
N ILE A 175 -5.54 -0.33 21.76
CA ILE A 175 -4.67 -1.37 22.33
C ILE A 175 -5.52 -2.19 23.28
N ALA A 176 -5.65 -3.48 23.00
CA ALA A 176 -6.31 -4.47 23.83
C ALA A 176 -5.29 -5.43 24.48
N VAL A 177 -5.78 -6.40 25.22
CA VAL A 177 -4.92 -7.45 25.79
C VAL A 177 -4.51 -8.42 24.68
N GLY A 178 -3.21 -8.53 24.43
CA GLY A 178 -2.65 -9.44 23.43
C GLY A 178 -2.86 -9.05 21.96
N MET A 179 -3.56 -7.94 21.68
CA MET A 179 -3.80 -7.46 20.33
C MET A 179 -4.00 -5.94 20.27
N ALA A 180 -3.80 -5.36 19.10
CA ALA A 180 -4.07 -3.96 18.85
C ALA A 180 -4.81 -3.80 17.52
N THR A 181 -5.51 -2.69 17.35
CA THR A 181 -6.09 -2.28 16.07
C THR A 181 -5.52 -0.94 15.66
N ASN A 182 -5.26 -0.77 14.37
CA ASN A 182 -4.84 0.51 13.79
C ASN A 182 -5.30 0.55 12.33
N ILE A 183 -6.52 1.03 12.12
CA ILE A 183 -7.18 1.11 10.82
C ILE A 183 -7.08 2.56 10.35
N PRO A 184 -6.48 2.83 9.18
CA PRO A 184 -6.35 4.18 8.66
C PRO A 184 -7.69 4.73 8.14
N PRO A 185 -7.88 6.06 8.16
CA PRO A 185 -9.02 6.71 7.53
C PRO A 185 -8.91 6.72 6.01
N HIS A 186 -10.07 6.80 5.31
CA HIS A 186 -10.16 6.82 3.85
C HIS A 186 -11.13 7.89 3.35
N ASN A 187 -11.03 8.24 2.09
CA ASN A 187 -11.94 9.17 1.44
C ASN A 187 -13.34 8.55 1.29
N LEU A 188 -14.37 9.32 1.67
CA LEU A 188 -15.75 8.84 1.65
C LEU A 188 -16.23 8.49 0.24
N ASN A 189 -15.87 9.29 -0.77
CA ASN A 189 -16.27 9.03 -2.16
C ASN A 189 -15.71 7.67 -2.63
N GLU A 190 -14.42 7.41 -2.38
CA GLU A 190 -13.76 6.17 -2.78
C GLU A 190 -14.38 4.95 -2.07
N VAL A 191 -14.64 5.06 -0.77
CA VAL A 191 -15.24 3.96 0.00
C VAL A 191 -16.67 3.68 -0.44
N VAL A 192 -17.47 4.72 -0.69
CA VAL A 192 -18.82 4.57 -1.21
C VAL A 192 -18.80 3.96 -2.62
N ASP A 193 -17.92 4.41 -3.51
CA ASP A 193 -17.79 3.85 -4.86
C ASP A 193 -17.41 2.36 -4.82
N ALA A 194 -16.52 1.97 -3.91
CA ALA A 194 -16.18 0.55 -3.70
C ALA A 194 -17.38 -0.26 -3.15
N CYS A 195 -18.18 0.31 -2.24
CA CYS A 195 -19.42 -0.31 -1.77
C CYS A 195 -20.41 -0.50 -2.92
N LEU A 196 -20.62 0.52 -3.76
CA LEU A 196 -21.50 0.46 -4.91
C LEU A 196 -21.03 -0.61 -5.92
N ARG A 197 -19.74 -0.67 -6.17
CA ARG A 197 -19.16 -1.71 -7.05
C ARG A 197 -19.41 -3.12 -6.52
N LEU A 198 -19.26 -3.35 -5.20
CA LEU A 198 -19.54 -4.66 -4.58
C LEU A 198 -21.04 -4.99 -4.55
N LEU A 199 -21.93 -4.01 -4.48
CA LEU A 199 -23.38 -4.22 -4.60
C LEU A 199 -23.77 -4.65 -6.01
N GLU A 200 -23.13 -4.08 -7.04
CA GLU A 200 -23.35 -4.43 -8.45
C GLU A 200 -22.74 -5.79 -8.81
N ALA A 201 -21.54 -6.06 -8.33
CA ALA A 201 -20.81 -7.29 -8.60
C ALA A 201 -20.11 -7.80 -7.32
N PRO A 202 -20.75 -8.68 -6.54
CA PRO A 202 -20.19 -9.20 -5.27
C PRO A 202 -18.85 -9.92 -5.43
N GLU A 203 -18.60 -10.52 -6.60
CA GLU A 203 -17.36 -11.24 -6.92
C GLU A 203 -16.23 -10.32 -7.43
N THR A 204 -16.38 -8.99 -7.31
CA THR A 204 -15.34 -8.04 -7.71
C THR A 204 -13.99 -8.42 -7.10
N PRO A 205 -12.94 -8.59 -7.93
CA PRO A 205 -11.61 -8.91 -7.44
C PRO A 205 -11.01 -7.75 -6.63
N LEU A 206 -10.06 -8.07 -5.77
CA LEU A 206 -9.45 -7.09 -4.86
C LEU A 206 -8.68 -6.00 -5.64
N GLU A 207 -8.12 -6.34 -6.79
CA GLU A 207 -7.37 -5.45 -7.67
C GLU A 207 -8.25 -4.30 -8.20
N GLU A 208 -9.50 -4.55 -8.54
CA GLU A 208 -10.44 -3.49 -8.93
C GLU A 208 -10.77 -2.56 -7.75
N LEU A 209 -10.89 -3.11 -6.54
CA LEU A 209 -11.09 -2.31 -5.34
C LEU A 209 -9.87 -1.41 -5.04
N PHE A 210 -8.65 -1.86 -5.35
CA PHE A 210 -7.44 -1.03 -5.24
C PHE A 210 -7.41 0.12 -6.25
N ALA A 211 -8.05 -0.03 -7.40
CA ALA A 211 -8.18 1.07 -8.35
C ALA A 211 -9.15 2.15 -7.85
N ILE A 212 -10.16 1.78 -7.07
CA ILE A 212 -11.14 2.70 -6.49
C ILE A 212 -10.60 3.33 -5.21
N ILE A 213 -10.15 2.50 -4.24
CA ILE A 213 -9.54 2.95 -2.98
C ILE A 213 -8.03 2.76 -3.11
N GLN A 214 -7.35 3.77 -3.63
CA GLN A 214 -5.92 3.68 -3.92
C GLN A 214 -5.07 3.60 -2.66
N ALA A 215 -5.39 4.41 -1.65
CA ALA A 215 -4.66 4.51 -0.40
C ALA A 215 -5.54 5.16 0.70
N PRO A 216 -5.13 5.12 1.97
CA PRO A 216 -5.73 5.92 3.03
C PRO A 216 -5.80 7.41 2.67
N ASP A 217 -6.70 8.15 3.32
CA ASP A 217 -6.87 9.59 3.17
C ASP A 217 -6.88 10.25 4.55
N PHE A 218 -5.73 10.80 4.93
CA PHE A 218 -5.52 11.32 6.28
C PHE A 218 -6.11 12.73 6.46
N PRO A 219 -6.68 13.05 7.63
CA PRO A 219 -7.26 14.37 7.90
C PRO A 219 -6.26 15.51 7.81
N THR A 220 -4.97 15.26 8.08
CA THR A 220 -3.87 16.24 8.02
C THR A 220 -3.25 16.37 6.63
N GLY A 221 -3.77 15.68 5.62
CA GLY A 221 -3.21 15.69 4.26
C GLY A 221 -1.89 14.92 4.15
N GLY A 222 -0.87 15.56 3.62
CA GLY A 222 0.45 15.00 3.37
C GLY A 222 0.52 14.09 2.15
N LEU A 223 1.67 13.46 1.95
CA LEU A 223 1.96 12.57 0.84
C LEU A 223 2.03 11.13 1.32
N ILE A 224 1.39 10.21 0.59
CA ILE A 224 1.55 8.77 0.77
C ILE A 224 2.58 8.30 -0.25
N TYR A 225 3.70 7.77 0.24
CA TYR A 225 4.85 7.41 -0.57
C TYR A 225 4.95 5.89 -0.75
N GLY A 226 4.69 5.42 -1.97
CA GLY A 226 4.65 4.00 -2.30
C GLY A 226 3.34 3.29 -1.90
N LEU A 227 2.90 2.33 -2.71
CA LEU A 227 1.64 1.61 -2.52
C LEU A 227 1.80 0.13 -2.13
N SER A 228 3.01 -0.44 -2.17
CA SER A 228 3.25 -1.87 -1.87
C SER A 228 2.73 -2.25 -0.49
N GLY A 229 3.11 -1.48 0.53
CA GLY A 229 2.68 -1.71 1.91
C GLY A 229 1.19 -1.45 2.14
N VAL A 230 0.57 -0.54 1.37
CA VAL A 230 -0.88 -0.30 1.39
C VAL A 230 -1.64 -1.50 0.82
N ARG A 231 -1.21 -2.00 -0.35
CA ARG A 231 -1.82 -3.17 -1.01
C ARG A 231 -1.70 -4.43 -0.16
N GLU A 232 -0.56 -4.63 0.49
CA GLU A 232 -0.38 -5.71 1.46
C GLU A 232 -1.36 -5.58 2.62
N GLY A 233 -1.51 -4.38 3.19
CA GLY A 233 -2.46 -4.07 4.25
C GLY A 233 -3.90 -4.35 3.84
N TYR A 234 -4.32 -3.94 2.66
CA TYR A 234 -5.66 -4.19 2.14
C TYR A 234 -5.94 -5.67 1.85
N ARG A 235 -4.91 -6.43 1.48
CA ARG A 235 -5.05 -7.88 1.24
C ARG A 235 -5.08 -8.68 2.53
N THR A 236 -4.17 -8.43 3.45
CA THR A 236 -3.92 -9.27 4.62
C THR A 236 -4.46 -8.70 5.93
N GLY A 237 -4.87 -7.43 5.93
CA GLY A 237 -5.19 -6.67 7.14
C GLY A 237 -3.97 -6.13 7.89
N ARG A 238 -2.73 -6.38 7.40
CA ARG A 238 -1.49 -5.87 7.99
C ARG A 238 -0.59 -5.29 6.92
N GLY A 239 -0.13 -4.05 7.11
CA GLY A 239 0.72 -3.37 6.14
C GLY A 239 1.37 -2.11 6.71
N ARG A 240 2.08 -1.38 5.86
CA ARG A 240 2.75 -0.14 6.23
C ARG A 240 2.43 0.95 5.22
N VAL A 241 2.03 2.11 5.70
CA VAL A 241 1.81 3.31 4.88
C VAL A 241 2.91 4.29 5.21
N VAL A 242 3.75 4.61 4.26
CA VAL A 242 4.77 5.66 4.43
C VAL A 242 4.12 7.00 4.15
N MET A 243 4.12 7.87 5.15
CA MET A 243 3.59 9.22 5.07
C MET A 243 4.73 10.22 5.04
N ARG A 244 4.65 11.22 4.19
CA ARG A 244 5.58 12.36 4.14
C ARG A 244 4.84 13.67 4.31
N ALA A 245 5.51 14.63 4.91
CA ALA A 245 5.07 16.00 4.94
C ALA A 245 4.97 16.57 3.51
N ARG A 246 3.99 17.44 3.27
CA ARG A 246 3.97 18.27 2.06
C ARG A 246 4.89 19.46 2.26
N THR A 247 5.85 19.62 1.37
CA THR A 247 6.85 20.68 1.46
C THR A 247 7.04 21.35 0.10
N HIS A 248 7.40 22.63 0.13
CA HIS A 248 7.87 23.34 -1.04
C HIS A 248 9.07 24.23 -0.69
N ILE A 249 9.77 24.71 -1.70
CA ILE A 249 10.96 25.54 -1.53
C ILE A 249 10.59 26.96 -1.92
N GLU A 250 10.96 27.92 -1.06
CA GLU A 250 10.78 29.35 -1.30
C GLU A 250 12.12 30.10 -1.24
N ASP A 251 12.27 31.12 -2.05
CA ASP A 251 13.40 32.05 -1.97
C ASP A 251 13.14 33.09 -0.87
N ILE A 252 14.09 33.25 0.05
CA ILE A 252 13.96 34.23 1.12
C ILE A 252 14.23 35.64 0.58
N ALA A 253 13.26 36.52 0.68
CA ALA A 253 13.38 37.90 0.20
C ALA A 253 14.57 38.62 0.86
N ASN A 254 15.34 39.42 0.10
CA ASN A 254 16.48 40.23 0.56
C ASN A 254 17.65 39.45 1.20
N SER A 255 17.85 38.15 0.81
CA SER A 255 18.79 37.24 1.51
C SER A 255 19.96 36.73 0.66
N ASN A 256 20.31 37.40 -0.46
CA ASN A 256 21.40 36.98 -1.35
C ASN A 256 21.25 35.53 -1.87
N GLY A 257 20.03 35.11 -2.23
CA GLY A 257 19.76 33.79 -2.82
C GLY A 257 19.69 32.64 -1.80
N ARG A 258 19.44 32.91 -0.53
CA ARG A 258 19.10 31.85 0.43
C ARG A 258 17.68 31.36 0.20
N GLN A 259 17.50 30.07 0.43
CA GLN A 259 16.22 29.36 0.28
C GLN A 259 15.71 28.85 1.62
N ALA A 260 14.42 28.62 1.70
CA ALA A 260 13.77 27.98 2.82
C ALA A 260 12.95 26.77 2.36
N ILE A 261 12.93 25.73 3.16
CA ILE A 261 11.98 24.62 3.03
C ILE A 261 10.77 24.97 3.88
N VAL A 262 9.62 25.09 3.26
CA VAL A 262 8.33 25.36 3.93
C VAL A 262 7.54 24.07 4.01
N VAL A 263 7.05 23.74 5.22
CA VAL A 263 6.22 22.59 5.50
C VAL A 263 4.78 23.06 5.64
N ASP A 264 3.91 22.64 4.73
CA ASP A 264 2.48 23.00 4.68
C ASP A 264 1.60 21.98 5.38
N GLU A 265 1.96 20.70 5.33
CA GLU A 265 1.24 19.58 5.93
C GLU A 265 2.22 18.61 6.56
N ILE A 266 1.87 18.06 7.73
CA ILE A 266 2.67 17.05 8.44
C ILE A 266 1.97 15.69 8.42
N PRO A 267 2.70 14.58 8.56
CA PRO A 267 2.14 13.25 8.64
C PRO A 267 1.10 13.12 9.75
N TYR A 268 0.11 12.28 9.52
CA TYR A 268 -0.98 12.02 10.47
C TYR A 268 -0.47 11.54 11.83
N GLN A 269 -1.04 12.06 12.92
CA GLN A 269 -0.67 11.80 14.32
C GLN A 269 0.70 12.33 14.74
N VAL A 270 1.39 13.09 13.91
CA VAL A 270 2.62 13.78 14.29
C VAL A 270 2.28 15.08 15.02
N ASN A 271 2.97 15.34 16.13
CA ASN A 271 2.88 16.58 16.88
C ASN A 271 3.84 17.62 16.29
N LYS A 272 3.31 18.77 15.84
CA LYS A 272 4.11 19.83 15.18
C LYS A 272 5.18 20.40 16.09
N LYS A 273 4.87 20.67 17.36
CA LYS A 273 5.82 21.19 18.33
C LYS A 273 6.99 20.24 18.59
N SER A 274 6.69 18.96 18.83
CA SER A 274 7.73 17.93 19.01
C SER A 274 8.60 17.75 17.77
N LEU A 275 8.01 17.86 16.58
CA LEU A 275 8.73 17.84 15.31
C LEU A 275 9.68 19.04 15.20
N HIS A 276 9.19 20.25 15.49
CA HIS A 276 10.00 21.45 15.50
C HIS A 276 11.17 21.35 16.49
N GLU A 277 10.90 20.93 17.73
CA GLU A 277 11.92 20.71 18.77
C GLU A 277 12.98 19.69 18.32
N ARG A 278 12.53 18.59 17.65
CA ARG A 278 13.44 17.56 17.13
C ARG A 278 14.35 18.09 16.03
N ILE A 279 13.84 18.91 15.11
CA ILE A 279 14.66 19.54 14.05
C ILE A 279 15.73 20.43 14.69
N VAL A 280 15.35 21.29 15.63
CA VAL A 280 16.27 22.18 16.34
C VAL A 280 17.35 21.40 17.11
N GLU A 281 16.98 20.28 17.76
CA GLU A 281 17.93 19.39 18.43
C GLU A 281 18.98 18.82 17.46
N LEU A 282 18.54 18.29 16.29
CA LEU A 282 19.43 17.72 15.27
C LEU A 282 20.39 18.76 14.68
N VAL A 283 19.94 20.00 14.52
CA VAL A 283 20.79 21.12 14.08
C VAL A 283 21.82 21.46 15.14
N ARG A 284 21.41 21.57 16.41
CA ARG A 284 22.30 21.84 17.54
C ARG A 284 23.37 20.77 17.74
N ASP A 285 22.96 19.49 17.56
CA ASP A 285 23.82 18.32 17.67
C ASP A 285 24.71 18.11 16.45
N LYS A 286 24.62 18.97 15.43
CA LYS A 286 25.32 18.87 14.13
C LYS A 286 25.08 17.57 13.40
N LYS A 287 23.92 16.96 13.57
CA LYS A 287 23.49 15.76 12.84
C LYS A 287 22.88 16.11 11.47
N ILE A 288 22.31 17.31 11.37
CA ILE A 288 21.87 17.92 10.12
C ILE A 288 22.58 19.26 10.01
N GLU A 289 23.34 19.41 8.94
CA GLU A 289 24.00 20.67 8.59
C GLU A 289 23.17 21.40 7.52
N GLY A 290 23.48 22.69 7.27
CA GLY A 290 22.82 23.45 6.21
C GLY A 290 21.60 24.26 6.65
N ILE A 291 21.06 24.07 7.85
CA ILE A 291 19.95 24.85 8.41
C ILE A 291 20.46 26.04 9.19
N SER A 292 19.91 27.23 8.95
CA SER A 292 20.23 28.47 9.67
C SER A 292 19.23 28.82 10.77
N HIS A 293 17.93 28.65 10.49
CA HIS A 293 16.83 28.97 11.39
C HIS A 293 15.62 28.09 11.14
N VAL A 294 14.82 27.86 12.19
CA VAL A 294 13.53 27.15 12.09
C VAL A 294 12.48 27.98 12.82
N GLN A 295 11.42 28.32 12.13
CA GLN A 295 10.35 29.17 12.64
C GLN A 295 8.98 28.60 12.31
N ASP A 296 8.06 28.69 13.28
CA ASP A 296 6.66 28.36 13.06
C ASP A 296 5.88 29.64 12.75
N GLU A 297 5.38 29.74 11.52
CA GLU A 297 4.58 30.85 11.01
C GLU A 297 3.11 30.45 10.79
N SER A 298 2.69 29.33 11.38
CA SER A 298 1.31 28.83 11.21
C SER A 298 0.29 29.83 11.77
N ASP A 299 -0.75 30.06 11.00
CA ASP A 299 -1.83 30.97 11.36
C ASP A 299 -3.23 30.40 11.00
N LYS A 300 -4.26 31.23 10.93
CA LYS A 300 -5.62 30.85 10.58
C LYS A 300 -5.78 30.35 9.14
N SER A 301 -4.85 30.70 8.26
CA SER A 301 -4.87 30.29 6.85
C SER A 301 -4.30 28.89 6.64
N GLY A 302 -3.49 28.40 7.57
CA GLY A 302 -2.92 27.07 7.51
C GLY A 302 -1.64 26.87 8.32
N MET A 303 -1.09 25.68 8.20
CA MET A 303 0.20 25.32 8.77
C MET A 303 1.32 25.89 7.88
N ARG A 304 2.33 26.47 8.51
CA ARG A 304 3.51 26.97 7.85
C ARG A 304 4.73 26.87 8.78
N LEU A 305 5.48 25.77 8.67
CA LEU A 305 6.75 25.61 9.38
C LEU A 305 7.90 25.91 8.41
N VAL A 306 8.64 26.97 8.66
CA VAL A 306 9.70 27.50 7.79
C VAL A 306 11.06 27.05 8.30
N ILE A 307 11.83 26.39 7.45
CA ILE A 307 13.20 25.90 7.72
C ILE A 307 14.14 26.65 6.77
N GLU A 308 14.77 27.72 7.28
CA GLU A 308 15.72 28.52 6.50
C GLU A 308 17.05 27.82 6.32
N LEU A 309 17.56 27.81 5.10
CA LEU A 309 18.85 27.21 4.77
C LEU A 309 19.98 28.23 4.82
N LYS A 310 21.20 27.75 5.02
CA LYS A 310 22.41 28.56 4.84
C LYS A 310 22.66 28.82 3.36
N GLN A 311 23.44 29.84 3.07
CA GLN A 311 23.79 30.19 1.68
C GLN A 311 24.60 29.07 1.02
N GLY A 312 24.20 28.68 -0.20
CA GLY A 312 24.89 27.66 -1.00
C GLY A 312 24.48 26.21 -0.73
N GLU A 313 23.56 25.98 0.21
CA GLU A 313 23.04 24.65 0.49
C GLU A 313 22.02 24.22 -0.56
N VAL A 314 21.97 22.92 -0.85
CA VAL A 314 21.00 22.30 -1.77
C VAL A 314 19.77 21.85 -0.98
N PRO A 315 18.57 22.46 -1.19
CA PRO A 315 17.39 22.18 -0.40
C PRO A 315 16.99 20.69 -0.39
N ASP A 316 17.09 20.00 -1.53
CA ASP A 316 16.71 18.59 -1.65
C ASP A 316 17.57 17.67 -0.78
N VAL A 317 18.85 17.98 -0.63
CA VAL A 317 19.77 17.19 0.22
C VAL A 317 19.39 17.35 1.69
N VAL A 318 19.12 18.60 2.12
CA VAL A 318 18.70 18.87 3.49
C VAL A 318 17.33 18.25 3.77
N LEU A 319 16.39 18.38 2.85
CA LEU A 319 15.05 17.78 2.94
C LEU A 319 15.11 16.25 3.06
N ASN A 320 15.95 15.60 2.28
CA ASN A 320 16.14 14.15 2.36
C ASN A 320 16.71 13.72 3.71
N ASN A 321 17.62 14.50 4.29
CA ASN A 321 18.14 14.26 5.63
C ASN A 321 17.06 14.46 6.71
N LEU A 322 16.22 15.47 6.56
CA LEU A 322 15.06 15.70 7.43
C LEU A 322 14.07 14.53 7.37
N PHE A 323 13.74 14.01 6.21
CA PHE A 323 12.88 12.80 6.04
C PHE A 323 13.48 11.57 6.72
N LYS A 324 14.79 11.41 6.71
CA LYS A 324 15.46 10.25 7.32
C LYS A 324 15.57 10.33 8.84
N GLN A 325 15.64 11.54 9.42
CA GLN A 325 15.99 11.74 10.82
C GLN A 325 14.86 12.32 11.68
N THR A 326 13.76 12.74 11.06
CA THR A 326 12.62 13.36 11.72
C THR A 326 11.29 12.72 11.31
N GLN A 327 10.22 13.11 12.01
CA GLN A 327 8.86 12.69 11.70
C GLN A 327 8.22 13.47 10.51
N LEU A 328 9.00 14.22 9.73
CA LEU A 328 8.57 14.70 8.42
C LEU A 328 8.29 13.53 7.45
N GLN A 329 8.89 12.38 7.70
CA GLN A 329 8.46 11.10 7.16
C GLN A 329 8.20 10.14 8.32
N ASP A 330 7.01 9.57 8.37
CA ASP A 330 6.62 8.60 9.37
C ASP A 330 5.88 7.42 8.72
N THR A 331 5.77 6.32 9.45
CA THR A 331 5.13 5.10 8.94
C THR A 331 3.91 4.75 9.78
N PHE A 332 2.74 4.76 9.15
CA PHE A 332 1.52 4.25 9.75
C PHE A 332 1.45 2.73 9.60
N GLY A 333 1.56 2.01 10.71
CA GLY A 333 1.43 0.55 10.72
C GLY A 333 -0.04 0.13 10.67
N MET A 334 -0.50 -0.39 9.56
CA MET A 334 -1.86 -0.92 9.42
C MET A 334 -2.00 -2.24 10.16
N ASN A 335 -3.03 -2.35 10.98
CA ASN A 335 -3.48 -3.58 11.64
C ASN A 335 -5.00 -3.54 11.74
N MET A 336 -5.68 -4.07 10.73
CA MET A 336 -7.13 -3.93 10.56
C MET A 336 -7.86 -5.03 11.35
N VAL A 337 -7.86 -4.88 12.68
CA VAL A 337 -8.57 -5.78 13.61
C VAL A 337 -9.87 -5.13 14.06
N ALA A 338 -11.00 -5.82 13.87
CA ALA A 338 -12.31 -5.38 14.31
C ALA A 338 -13.14 -6.55 14.86
N LEU A 339 -14.23 -6.23 15.57
CA LEU A 339 -15.16 -7.23 16.09
C LEU A 339 -16.16 -7.62 14.99
N VAL A 340 -16.23 -8.92 14.71
CA VAL A 340 -17.25 -9.52 13.85
C VAL A 340 -18.03 -10.52 14.71
N ASN A 341 -19.30 -10.27 14.94
CA ASN A 341 -20.15 -11.09 15.84
C ASN A 341 -19.51 -11.29 17.24
N GLY A 342 -18.98 -10.21 17.81
CA GLY A 342 -18.36 -10.20 19.13
C GLY A 342 -16.97 -10.87 19.21
N LYS A 343 -16.39 -11.28 18.07
CA LYS A 343 -15.08 -11.93 18.02
C LYS A 343 -14.06 -11.07 17.26
N PRO A 344 -12.86 -10.84 17.79
CA PRO A 344 -11.82 -10.09 17.09
C PRO A 344 -11.32 -10.86 15.86
N ARG A 345 -11.26 -10.19 14.71
CA ARG A 345 -10.72 -10.73 13.46
C ARG A 345 -9.83 -9.70 12.77
N THR A 346 -8.76 -10.17 12.15
CA THR A 346 -7.99 -9.37 11.19
C THR A 346 -8.69 -9.47 9.84
N LEU A 347 -9.05 -8.35 9.25
CA LEU A 347 -9.87 -8.27 8.05
C LEU A 347 -9.13 -7.51 6.95
N GLY A 348 -9.24 -8.00 5.71
CA GLY A 348 -8.82 -7.25 4.53
C GLY A 348 -9.87 -6.20 4.13
N LEU A 349 -9.51 -5.35 3.17
CA LEU A 349 -10.38 -4.27 2.68
C LEU A 349 -11.75 -4.79 2.22
N LYS A 350 -11.78 -5.80 1.36
CA LYS A 350 -13.03 -6.38 0.83
C LYS A 350 -13.92 -6.90 1.96
N GLN A 351 -13.34 -7.60 2.93
CA GLN A 351 -14.08 -8.15 4.07
C GLN A 351 -14.70 -7.06 4.96
N LEU A 352 -14.01 -5.93 5.15
CA LEU A 352 -14.56 -4.78 5.88
C LEU A 352 -15.76 -4.16 5.17
N LEU A 353 -15.67 -4.00 3.84
CA LEU A 353 -16.78 -3.51 3.02
C LEU A 353 -17.96 -4.49 3.04
N GLU A 354 -17.72 -5.78 2.95
CA GLU A 354 -18.75 -6.82 3.03
C GLU A 354 -19.46 -6.84 4.39
N CYS A 355 -18.70 -6.69 5.50
CA CYS A 355 -19.30 -6.56 6.85
C CYS A 355 -20.26 -5.38 6.94
N PHE A 356 -19.86 -4.22 6.44
CA PHE A 356 -20.70 -3.04 6.40
C PHE A 356 -21.94 -3.25 5.53
N LEU A 357 -21.79 -3.76 4.32
CA LEU A 357 -22.91 -4.00 3.40
C LEU A 357 -23.90 -5.04 3.94
N SER A 358 -23.40 -6.09 4.60
CA SER A 358 -24.26 -7.08 5.29
C SER A 358 -25.07 -6.42 6.39
N HIS A 359 -24.44 -5.56 7.20
CA HIS A 359 -25.14 -4.79 8.23
C HIS A 359 -26.21 -3.86 7.63
N ARG A 360 -25.89 -3.16 6.53
CA ARG A 360 -26.88 -2.31 5.85
C ARG A 360 -28.08 -3.10 5.33
N ARG A 361 -27.87 -4.30 4.78
CA ARG A 361 -28.96 -5.17 4.35
C ARG A 361 -29.86 -5.54 5.53
N GLU A 362 -29.30 -5.88 6.68
CA GLU A 362 -30.06 -6.18 7.88
C GLU A 362 -30.86 -4.97 8.36
N VAL A 363 -30.23 -3.79 8.45
CA VAL A 363 -30.88 -2.54 8.88
C VAL A 363 -32.06 -2.17 7.97
N VAL A 364 -31.87 -2.19 6.65
CA VAL A 364 -32.93 -1.87 5.68
C VAL A 364 -34.07 -2.89 5.77
N THR A 365 -33.77 -4.17 5.91
CA THR A 365 -34.79 -5.23 6.06
C THR A 365 -35.58 -5.02 7.34
N ARG A 366 -34.93 -4.81 8.49
CA ARG A 366 -35.61 -4.58 9.78
C ARG A 366 -36.42 -3.28 9.77
N ARG A 367 -35.92 -2.20 9.19
CA ARG A 367 -36.67 -0.96 8.97
C ARG A 367 -37.94 -1.22 8.16
N THR A 368 -37.81 -1.94 7.05
CA THR A 368 -38.96 -2.28 6.17
C THR A 368 -40.01 -3.10 6.92
N ILE A 369 -39.58 -4.06 7.75
CA ILE A 369 -40.49 -4.86 8.58
C ILE A 369 -41.23 -3.97 9.61
N TYR A 370 -40.50 -3.06 10.26
CA TYR A 370 -41.11 -2.10 11.20
C TYR A 370 -42.12 -1.21 10.50
N GLU A 371 -41.74 -0.61 9.37
CA GLU A 371 -42.63 0.27 8.60
C GLU A 371 -43.84 -0.50 8.07
N LEU A 372 -43.67 -1.73 7.63
CA LEU A 372 -44.76 -2.61 7.20
C LEU A 372 -45.73 -2.88 8.36
N ARG A 373 -45.24 -3.20 9.57
CA ARG A 373 -46.08 -3.40 10.75
C ARG A 373 -46.86 -2.13 11.07
N ARG A 374 -46.22 -0.97 11.07
CA ARG A 374 -46.90 0.33 11.31
C ARG A 374 -47.90 0.68 10.22
N ALA A 375 -47.56 0.45 8.96
CA ALA A 375 -48.48 0.67 7.84
C ALA A 375 -49.71 -0.23 7.94
N ARG A 376 -49.53 -1.53 8.28
CA ARG A 376 -50.64 -2.47 8.51
C ARG A 376 -51.52 -2.04 9.68
N GLU A 377 -50.95 -1.62 10.82
CA GLU A 377 -51.70 -1.07 11.95
C GLU A 377 -52.53 0.16 11.55
N ARG A 378 -51.89 1.10 10.80
CA ARG A 378 -52.56 2.31 10.31
C ARG A 378 -53.63 1.99 9.27
N GLY A 379 -53.33 1.13 8.32
CA GLY A 379 -54.24 0.66 7.28
C GLY A 379 -55.50 0.02 7.90
N HIS A 380 -55.31 -0.83 8.91
CA HIS A 380 -56.40 -1.49 9.62
C HIS A 380 -57.36 -0.47 10.31
N VAL A 381 -56.80 0.57 10.95
CA VAL A 381 -57.61 1.62 11.53
C VAL A 381 -58.40 2.40 10.46
N LEU A 382 -57.71 2.78 9.36
CA LEU A 382 -58.32 3.52 8.24
C LEU A 382 -59.41 2.69 7.52
N GLU A 383 -59.19 1.39 7.41
CA GLU A 383 -60.17 0.45 6.87
C GLU A 383 -61.48 0.44 7.71
N GLY A 384 -61.37 0.35 9.02
CA GLY A 384 -62.53 0.47 9.93
C GLY A 384 -63.23 1.82 9.82
N LEU A 385 -62.46 2.92 9.69
CA LEU A 385 -63.03 4.25 9.49
C LEU A 385 -63.77 4.35 8.12
N ALA A 386 -63.21 3.77 7.07
CA ALA A 386 -63.84 3.73 5.75
C ALA A 386 -65.19 2.93 5.75
N VAL A 387 -65.19 1.79 6.46
CA VAL A 387 -66.43 1.02 6.69
C VAL A 387 -67.46 1.84 7.42
N ALA A 388 -67.06 2.57 8.49
CA ALA A 388 -67.95 3.43 9.25
C ALA A 388 -68.49 4.61 8.41
N LEU A 389 -67.64 5.22 7.58
CA LEU A 389 -68.03 6.33 6.69
C LEU A 389 -68.95 5.86 5.57
N SER A 390 -68.86 4.63 5.11
CA SER A 390 -69.83 4.04 4.17
C SER A 390 -71.21 3.79 4.81
N ASN A 391 -71.28 3.75 6.14
CA ASN A 391 -72.51 3.47 6.95
C ASN A 391 -72.75 4.55 8.03
N VAL A 392 -72.53 5.84 7.70
CA VAL A 392 -72.52 6.94 8.67
C VAL A 392 -73.86 7.02 9.47
N ASP A 393 -74.96 6.98 8.78
CA ASP A 393 -76.27 7.13 9.43
C ASP A 393 -76.50 5.99 10.41
N GLU A 394 -76.15 4.75 10.05
CA GLU A 394 -76.38 3.58 10.92
C GLU A 394 -75.42 3.59 12.11
N VAL A 395 -74.15 4.00 11.92
CA VAL A 395 -73.13 4.13 13.00
C VAL A 395 -73.60 5.24 14.01
N ILE A 396 -74.07 6.38 13.52
CA ILE A 396 -74.56 7.47 14.36
C ILE A 396 -75.79 7.05 15.12
N ALA A 397 -76.74 6.37 14.47
CA ALA A 397 -77.96 5.89 15.14
C ALA A 397 -77.60 4.88 16.26
N LEU A 398 -76.67 3.95 15.98
CA LEU A 398 -76.22 2.96 16.96
C LEU A 398 -75.53 3.63 18.16
N ILE A 399 -74.60 4.60 17.92
CA ILE A 399 -73.94 5.33 19.01
C ILE A 399 -74.88 6.13 19.85
N LYS A 400 -75.92 6.79 19.24
CA LYS A 400 -76.93 7.54 19.95
C LYS A 400 -77.87 6.65 20.78
N ALA A 401 -78.11 5.42 20.36
CA ALA A 401 -78.98 4.47 21.06
C ALA A 401 -78.26 3.79 22.25
N ALA A 402 -76.96 3.78 22.29
CA ALA A 402 -76.19 3.15 23.37
C ALA A 402 -76.11 4.06 24.64
N PRO A 403 -76.41 3.56 25.81
CA PRO A 403 -76.32 4.29 27.09
C PRO A 403 -74.87 4.64 27.50
N THR A 404 -73.88 3.82 27.12
CA THR A 404 -72.50 4.01 27.50
C THR A 404 -71.55 3.78 26.28
N PRO A 405 -70.36 4.39 26.27
CA PRO A 405 -69.38 4.13 25.26
C PRO A 405 -68.94 2.63 25.14
N ALA A 406 -68.99 1.91 26.24
CA ALA A 406 -68.67 0.47 26.27
C ALA A 406 -69.77 -0.33 25.55
N GLU A 407 -71.01 0.00 25.72
CA GLU A 407 -72.17 -0.64 25.03
C GLU A 407 -72.19 -0.26 23.54
N ALA A 408 -71.85 0.98 23.20
CA ALA A 408 -71.69 1.40 21.80
C ALA A 408 -70.62 0.60 21.10
N ARG A 409 -69.41 0.37 21.74
CA ARG A 409 -68.34 -0.45 21.23
C ARG A 409 -68.77 -1.89 21.02
N ALA A 410 -69.40 -2.50 22.04
CA ALA A 410 -69.92 -3.88 21.92
C ALA A 410 -70.91 -4.03 20.76
N ALA A 411 -71.81 -3.04 20.55
CA ALA A 411 -72.72 -3.06 19.45
C ALA A 411 -72.07 -2.92 18.07
N LEU A 412 -71.06 -2.09 17.95
CA LEU A 412 -70.21 -1.97 16.72
C LEU A 412 -69.58 -3.28 16.37
N LEU A 413 -68.96 -3.99 17.35
CA LEU A 413 -68.31 -5.25 17.20
C LEU A 413 -69.22 -6.45 16.86
N ALA A 414 -70.41 -6.44 17.39
CA ALA A 414 -71.42 -7.50 17.21
C ALA A 414 -72.05 -7.52 15.81
N ARG A 415 -71.98 -6.38 15.08
CA ARG A 415 -72.64 -6.21 13.79
C ARG A 415 -71.68 -6.52 12.62
N LEU A 416 -72.28 -7.08 11.54
CA LEU A 416 -71.61 -7.21 10.25
C LEU A 416 -71.93 -5.98 9.38
N TRP A 417 -70.92 -5.32 8.89
CA TRP A 417 -71.01 -4.12 8.09
C TRP A 417 -70.79 -4.42 6.61
N ARG A 418 -71.33 -3.61 5.69
CA ARG A 418 -71.05 -3.71 4.25
C ARG A 418 -70.45 -2.41 3.74
N SER A 419 -69.33 -2.51 3.03
CA SER A 419 -68.69 -1.37 2.40
C SER A 419 -68.19 -1.80 1.03
N PRO A 420 -68.98 -1.56 -0.06
CA PRO A 420 -68.56 -1.94 -1.42
C PRO A 420 -67.17 -1.37 -1.78
N LEU A 421 -66.87 -0.19 -1.26
CA LEU A 421 -65.60 0.50 -1.50
C LEU A 421 -64.39 -0.25 -0.88
N VAL A 422 -64.55 -0.68 0.37
CA VAL A 422 -63.53 -1.43 1.10
C VAL A 422 -63.38 -2.84 0.48
N GLU A 423 -64.51 -3.45 0.12
CA GLU A 423 -64.52 -4.75 -0.56
C GLU A 423 -63.75 -4.71 -1.92
N GLU A 424 -63.95 -3.64 -2.70
CA GLU A 424 -63.23 -3.44 -3.97
C GLU A 424 -61.72 -3.27 -3.76
N MET A 425 -61.31 -2.45 -2.75
CA MET A 425 -59.94 -2.18 -2.43
C MET A 425 -59.20 -3.42 -1.90
N LEU A 426 -59.80 -4.17 -1.01
CA LEU A 426 -59.23 -5.40 -0.45
C LEU A 426 -59.17 -6.56 -1.46
N ASN A 427 -60.14 -6.63 -2.38
CA ASN A 427 -60.13 -7.64 -3.45
C ASN A 427 -59.04 -7.38 -4.50
N ARG A 428 -58.62 -6.11 -4.70
CA ARG A 428 -57.49 -5.77 -5.55
C ARG A 428 -56.12 -6.15 -4.93
N ALA A 429 -56.07 -6.10 -3.62
CA ALA A 429 -54.88 -6.51 -2.87
C ALA A 429 -55.17 -7.88 -2.24
N ALA A 430 -54.26 -8.83 -2.27
CA ALA A 430 -54.42 -10.11 -1.59
C ALA A 430 -54.70 -9.84 -0.08
N ALA A 431 -55.97 -9.88 0.30
CA ALA A 431 -56.48 -9.30 1.56
C ALA A 431 -55.75 -9.76 2.83
N ASP A 432 -55.22 -10.99 2.85
CA ASP A 432 -54.48 -11.53 3.99
C ASP A 432 -53.11 -10.89 4.19
N SER A 433 -52.50 -10.37 3.13
CA SER A 433 -51.16 -9.75 3.19
C SER A 433 -51.16 -8.36 3.83
N PHE A 434 -52.34 -7.71 3.90
CA PHE A 434 -52.50 -6.33 4.43
C PHE A 434 -52.95 -6.30 5.90
N ARG A 435 -53.25 -7.45 6.48
CA ARG A 435 -53.74 -7.52 7.87
C ARG A 435 -52.55 -7.42 8.85
N PRO A 436 -52.75 -6.71 10.00
CA PRO A 436 -51.79 -6.78 11.09
C PRO A 436 -51.67 -8.19 11.64
N GLU A 437 -50.47 -8.53 12.11
CA GLU A 437 -50.23 -9.82 12.76
C GLU A 437 -51.01 -9.95 14.07
N GLY A 438 -51.58 -11.13 14.32
CA GLY A 438 -52.31 -11.41 15.57
C GLY A 438 -53.79 -11.05 15.59
N ILE A 439 -54.34 -10.52 14.50
CA ILE A 439 -55.80 -10.30 14.41
C ILE A 439 -56.52 -11.62 14.14
N ALA A 440 -57.57 -11.89 14.94
CA ALA A 440 -58.36 -13.10 14.82
C ALA A 440 -58.94 -13.28 13.39
N PRO A 441 -58.92 -14.49 12.81
CA PRO A 441 -59.36 -14.72 11.45
C PRO A 441 -60.82 -14.31 11.13
N GLU A 442 -61.67 -14.30 12.11
CA GLU A 442 -63.09 -13.91 12.00
C GLU A 442 -63.31 -12.38 11.88
N LEU A 443 -62.34 -11.56 12.15
CA LEU A 443 -62.37 -10.10 12.01
C LEU A 443 -61.99 -9.66 10.60
N GLY A 444 -62.48 -8.50 10.13
CA GLY A 444 -62.26 -7.99 8.79
C GLY A 444 -63.28 -8.47 7.78
N LEU A 445 -62.91 -8.52 6.48
CA LEU A 445 -63.80 -8.89 5.39
C LEU A 445 -64.01 -10.40 5.35
N SER A 446 -65.31 -10.78 5.30
CA SER A 446 -65.72 -12.17 5.09
C SER A 446 -66.79 -12.22 4.00
N ALA A 447 -67.17 -13.43 3.57
CA ALA A 447 -68.28 -13.63 2.58
C ALA A 447 -69.61 -13.06 3.03
N GLN A 448 -69.82 -12.84 4.35
CA GLN A 448 -71.06 -12.33 4.94
C GLN A 448 -71.00 -10.83 5.21
N GLY A 449 -69.86 -10.18 5.12
CA GLY A 449 -69.65 -8.78 5.42
C GLY A 449 -68.42 -8.51 6.24
N TYR A 450 -68.22 -7.30 6.65
CA TYR A 450 -67.05 -6.82 7.40
C TYR A 450 -67.31 -6.81 8.91
N ARG A 451 -66.41 -7.45 9.72
CA ARG A 451 -66.48 -7.44 11.18
C ARG A 451 -65.37 -6.54 11.73
N LEU A 452 -65.75 -5.54 12.50
CA LEU A 452 -64.81 -4.60 13.11
C LEU A 452 -64.00 -5.24 14.22
N SER A 453 -62.76 -4.80 14.38
CA SER A 453 -61.92 -5.10 15.52
C SER A 453 -62.11 -4.08 16.66
N GLU A 454 -61.63 -4.41 17.85
CA GLU A 454 -61.68 -3.51 19.01
C GLU A 454 -60.95 -2.19 18.74
N ALA A 455 -59.77 -2.23 18.11
CA ALA A 455 -59.00 -1.03 17.72
C ALA A 455 -59.78 -0.15 16.73
N GLN A 456 -60.49 -0.75 15.77
CA GLN A 456 -61.31 -0.02 14.79
C GLN A 456 -62.53 0.58 15.45
N ALA A 457 -63.23 -0.17 16.31
CA ALA A 457 -64.40 0.34 17.07
C ALA A 457 -64.03 1.51 17.99
N HIS A 458 -62.84 1.46 18.62
CA HIS A 458 -62.30 2.55 19.42
C HIS A 458 -62.04 3.80 18.56
N ALA A 459 -61.36 3.64 17.40
CA ALA A 459 -61.09 4.75 16.49
C ALA A 459 -62.36 5.38 15.90
N ILE A 460 -63.44 4.58 15.68
CA ILE A 460 -64.75 5.10 15.24
C ILE A 460 -65.42 5.95 16.31
N LEU A 461 -65.36 5.52 17.58
CA LEU A 461 -65.90 6.27 18.68
C LEU A 461 -65.18 7.58 19.01
N GLU A 462 -63.87 7.66 18.68
CA GLU A 462 -63.05 8.86 18.82
C GLU A 462 -63.17 9.83 17.64
N LEU A 463 -63.90 9.46 16.56
CA LEU A 463 -64.12 10.31 15.41
C LEU A 463 -64.79 11.62 15.79
N ARG A 464 -64.16 12.75 15.55
CA ARG A 464 -64.73 14.07 15.69
C ARG A 464 -65.77 14.32 14.59
N LEU A 465 -66.90 14.97 14.94
CA LEU A 465 -67.94 15.25 13.98
C LEU A 465 -67.50 16.04 12.75
N GLN A 466 -66.46 16.86 12.86
CA GLN A 466 -65.80 17.54 11.74
C GLN A 466 -65.31 16.59 10.64
N ARG A 467 -64.87 15.38 10.98
CA ARG A 467 -64.39 14.38 10.06
C ARG A 467 -65.48 13.64 9.27
N LEU A 468 -66.75 13.91 9.58
CA LEU A 468 -67.85 13.37 8.81
C LEU A 468 -68.24 14.23 7.60
N THR A 469 -67.60 15.38 7.36
CA THR A 469 -67.79 16.20 6.15
C THR A 469 -67.21 15.49 4.92
N GLY A 470 -67.87 15.72 3.74
CA GLY A 470 -67.43 15.01 2.49
C GLY A 470 -65.95 15.18 2.17
N LEU A 471 -65.41 16.42 2.36
CA LEU A 471 -63.95 16.65 2.14
C LEU A 471 -63.04 15.86 3.07
N GLU A 472 -63.42 15.65 4.31
CA GLU A 472 -62.59 14.85 5.26
C GLU A 472 -62.75 13.33 5.01
N GLN A 473 -63.91 12.89 4.50
CA GLN A 473 -64.12 11.52 4.03
C GLN A 473 -63.19 11.19 2.88
N ASP A 474 -63.12 12.08 1.87
CA ASP A 474 -62.21 11.92 0.74
C ASP A 474 -60.72 11.86 1.16
N LYS A 475 -60.36 12.63 2.21
CA LYS A 475 -59.00 12.55 2.75
C LYS A 475 -58.68 11.19 3.39
N ILE A 476 -59.61 10.65 4.20
CA ILE A 476 -59.43 9.33 4.82
C ILE A 476 -59.34 8.23 3.77
N LEU A 477 -60.13 8.29 2.72
CA LEU A 477 -60.08 7.35 1.61
C LEU A 477 -58.79 7.47 0.81
N THR A 478 -58.30 8.68 0.59
CA THR A 478 -57.03 8.94 -0.05
C THR A 478 -55.84 8.40 0.76
N GLU A 479 -55.80 8.72 2.08
CA GLU A 479 -54.79 8.19 3.00
C GLU A 479 -54.82 6.67 3.05
N TYR A 480 -56.01 6.05 3.03
CA TYR A 480 -56.15 4.60 3.00
C TYR A 480 -55.52 3.98 1.73
N ARG A 481 -55.76 4.58 0.56
CA ARG A 481 -55.15 4.13 -0.71
C ARG A 481 -53.63 4.25 -0.67
N GLU A 482 -53.14 5.38 -0.18
CA GLU A 482 -51.67 5.62 -0.04
C GLU A 482 -51.01 4.59 0.88
N VAL A 483 -51.71 4.23 2.00
CA VAL A 483 -51.19 3.20 2.91
C VAL A 483 -51.23 1.80 2.29
N ILE A 484 -52.23 1.46 1.48
CA ILE A 484 -52.30 0.20 0.74
C ILE A 484 -51.14 0.12 -0.28
N ASP A 485 -50.94 1.18 -1.04
CA ASP A 485 -49.83 1.24 -2.00
C ASP A 485 -48.46 1.11 -1.29
N LEU A 486 -48.30 1.77 -0.13
CA LEU A 486 -47.11 1.66 0.71
C LEU A 486 -46.90 0.23 1.22
N ILE A 487 -47.94 -0.44 1.74
CA ILE A 487 -47.85 -1.84 2.18
C ILE A 487 -47.42 -2.74 1.03
N SER A 488 -47.97 -2.54 -0.16
CA SER A 488 -47.61 -3.30 -1.35
C SER A 488 -46.15 -3.10 -1.73
N ASP A 489 -45.68 -1.87 -1.69
CA ASP A 489 -44.26 -1.55 -1.97
C ASP A 489 -43.32 -2.16 -0.91
N LEU A 490 -43.66 -2.07 0.38
CA LEU A 490 -42.88 -2.66 1.46
C LEU A 490 -42.79 -4.19 1.37
N LEU A 491 -43.92 -4.84 1.00
CA LEU A 491 -43.94 -6.28 0.75
C LEU A 491 -43.07 -6.68 -0.44
N ASP A 492 -43.10 -5.89 -1.52
CA ASP A 492 -42.24 -6.08 -2.68
C ASP A 492 -40.76 -5.93 -2.35
N ILE A 493 -40.38 -4.96 -1.50
CA ILE A 493 -39.00 -4.79 -1.02
C ILE A 493 -38.55 -6.03 -0.25
N LEU A 494 -39.39 -6.59 0.64
CA LEU A 494 -39.05 -7.78 1.42
C LEU A 494 -38.96 -9.06 0.57
N ALA A 495 -39.75 -9.14 -0.51
CA ALA A 495 -39.79 -10.29 -1.38
C ALA A 495 -38.59 -10.35 -2.36
N ARG A 496 -38.00 -9.21 -2.69
CA ARG A 496 -36.96 -9.09 -3.70
C ARG A 496 -35.66 -8.50 -3.14
N PRO A 497 -34.58 -9.31 -2.96
CA PRO A 497 -33.29 -8.83 -2.48
C PRO A 497 -32.68 -7.69 -3.31
N GLU A 498 -32.99 -7.64 -4.61
CA GLU A 498 -32.53 -6.60 -5.54
C GLU A 498 -33.07 -5.23 -5.16
N ARG A 499 -34.31 -5.17 -4.64
CA ARG A 499 -34.92 -3.93 -4.14
C ARG A 499 -34.18 -3.38 -2.91
N VAL A 500 -33.84 -4.27 -1.98
CA VAL A 500 -33.01 -3.92 -0.82
C VAL A 500 -31.65 -3.39 -1.27
N THR A 501 -31.03 -4.04 -2.25
CA THR A 501 -29.74 -3.60 -2.82
C THR A 501 -29.87 -2.22 -3.48
N ALA A 502 -30.97 -1.96 -4.22
CA ALA A 502 -31.22 -0.66 -4.85
C ALA A 502 -31.37 0.46 -3.78
N ILE A 503 -32.11 0.20 -2.72
CA ILE A 503 -32.28 1.16 -1.60
C ILE A 503 -30.92 1.50 -0.98
N ILE A 504 -30.10 0.49 -0.68
CA ILE A 504 -28.76 0.72 -0.11
C ILE A 504 -27.90 1.55 -1.09
N SER A 505 -27.97 1.25 -2.39
CA SER A 505 -27.24 2.01 -3.41
C SER A 505 -27.65 3.47 -3.46
N ASP A 506 -28.96 3.75 -3.37
CA ASP A 506 -29.48 5.12 -3.39
C ASP A 506 -29.11 5.89 -2.11
N GLU A 507 -29.17 5.24 -0.95
CA GLU A 507 -28.73 5.82 0.32
C GLU A 507 -27.23 6.16 0.29
N LEU A 508 -26.39 5.25 -0.22
CA LEU A 508 -24.96 5.50 -0.35
C LEU A 508 -24.64 6.62 -1.35
N ARG A 509 -25.35 6.71 -2.46
CA ARG A 509 -25.23 7.84 -3.41
C ARG A 509 -25.64 9.16 -2.76
N ALA A 510 -26.71 9.18 -1.96
CA ALA A 510 -27.13 10.36 -1.22
C ALA A 510 -26.09 10.79 -0.19
N VAL A 511 -25.48 9.85 0.55
CA VAL A 511 -24.38 10.11 1.48
C VAL A 511 -23.17 10.71 0.75
N ARG A 512 -22.78 10.13 -0.38
CA ARG A 512 -21.69 10.64 -1.23
C ARG A 512 -21.96 12.06 -1.71
N GLN A 513 -23.17 12.35 -2.19
CA GLN A 513 -23.55 13.69 -2.68
C GLN A 513 -23.55 14.73 -1.55
N GLN A 514 -23.95 14.33 -0.35
CA GLN A 514 -24.11 15.24 0.78
C GLN A 514 -22.81 15.54 1.53
N PHE A 515 -21.92 14.54 1.67
CA PHE A 515 -20.75 14.61 2.53
C PHE A 515 -19.43 14.35 1.81
N GLY A 516 -19.47 13.96 0.52
CA GLY A 516 -18.28 13.69 -0.26
C GLY A 516 -17.44 14.94 -0.45
N ASP A 517 -16.14 14.80 -0.28
CA ASP A 517 -15.14 15.83 -0.48
C ASP A 517 -13.93 15.27 -1.25
N PRO A 518 -13.07 16.13 -1.81
CA PRO A 518 -11.87 15.69 -2.47
C PRO A 518 -10.88 15.05 -1.48
N ARG A 519 -10.01 14.17 -2.00
CA ARG A 519 -8.90 13.58 -1.26
C ARG A 519 -7.97 14.67 -0.73
N ARG A 520 -7.51 14.51 0.52
CA ARG A 520 -6.52 15.41 1.16
C ARG A 520 -5.10 14.89 0.99
N SER A 521 -4.88 13.58 1.24
CA SER A 521 -3.57 12.96 1.07
C SER A 521 -3.30 12.66 -0.40
N GLU A 522 -2.20 13.16 -0.94
CA GLU A 522 -1.75 12.87 -2.29
C GLU A 522 -0.98 11.55 -2.34
N VAL A 523 -1.20 10.74 -3.36
CA VAL A 523 -0.48 9.50 -3.57
C VAL A 523 0.69 9.76 -4.51
N VAL A 524 1.89 9.57 -4.01
CA VAL A 524 3.13 9.62 -4.79
C VAL A 524 3.57 8.19 -5.06
N PHE A 525 3.52 7.79 -6.32
CA PHE A 525 4.01 6.49 -6.73
C PHE A 525 5.53 6.47 -6.53
N ASP A 526 6.01 5.61 -5.65
CA ASP A 526 7.43 5.29 -5.64
C ASP A 526 7.74 4.59 -6.97
N THR A 527 8.77 5.05 -7.64
CA THR A 527 9.27 4.38 -8.84
C THR A 527 9.63 2.90 -8.59
N ALA A 528 9.78 2.49 -7.33
CA ALA A 528 9.92 1.09 -6.91
C ALA A 528 8.60 0.30 -6.88
N ASP A 529 7.43 0.95 -6.84
CA ASP A 529 6.10 0.28 -6.79
C ASP A 529 5.46 0.05 -8.18
N ILE A 530 5.89 0.80 -9.16
CA ILE A 530 5.75 0.41 -10.56
C ILE A 530 6.95 -0.48 -10.83
N ASN A 531 6.73 -1.69 -11.30
CA ASN A 531 7.83 -2.48 -11.84
C ASN A 531 8.45 -1.64 -12.96
N ILE A 532 9.50 -0.88 -12.66
CA ILE A 532 10.18 -0.01 -13.61
C ILE A 532 10.60 -0.86 -14.82
N GLU A 533 10.89 -2.13 -14.56
CA GLU A 533 11.17 -3.13 -15.57
C GLU A 533 10.06 -3.25 -16.62
N ASP A 534 8.77 -3.12 -16.22
CA ASP A 534 7.63 -3.18 -17.15
C ASP A 534 7.49 -1.91 -18.03
N LEU A 535 8.14 -0.82 -17.65
CA LEU A 535 8.12 0.45 -18.36
C LEU A 535 9.37 0.70 -19.21
N ILE A 536 10.42 -0.13 -19.04
CA ILE A 536 11.67 -0.03 -19.75
C ILE A 536 11.71 -1.10 -20.82
N THR A 537 11.94 -0.68 -22.06
CA THR A 537 12.14 -1.63 -23.16
C THR A 537 13.37 -2.47 -22.90
N PRO A 538 13.32 -3.82 -23.00
CA PRO A 538 14.50 -4.67 -22.95
C PRO A 538 15.42 -4.30 -24.10
N GLU A 539 16.60 -3.76 -23.81
CA GLU A 539 17.60 -3.36 -24.80
C GLU A 539 18.99 -3.70 -24.27
N ASP A 540 19.85 -4.14 -25.16
CA ASP A 540 21.24 -4.40 -24.81
C ASP A 540 22.03 -3.08 -24.78
N MET A 541 22.66 -2.86 -23.63
CA MET A 541 23.41 -1.63 -23.32
C MET A 541 24.89 -1.95 -23.17
N VAL A 542 25.73 -1.04 -23.62
CA VAL A 542 27.16 -1.04 -23.29
C VAL A 542 27.33 -0.25 -21.99
N VAL A 543 27.81 -0.92 -20.95
CA VAL A 543 28.16 -0.30 -19.67
C VAL A 543 29.68 -0.15 -19.62
N THR A 544 30.15 1.06 -19.33
CA THR A 544 31.56 1.37 -19.19
C THR A 544 31.88 1.83 -17.77
N LEU A 545 32.98 1.31 -17.22
CA LEU A 545 33.54 1.70 -15.94
C LEU A 545 34.99 2.19 -16.18
N SER A 546 35.29 3.42 -15.72
CA SER A 546 36.66 3.93 -15.84
C SER A 546 37.51 3.57 -14.62
N HIS A 547 38.84 3.69 -14.76
CA HIS A 547 39.80 3.42 -13.68
C HIS A 547 39.57 4.31 -12.45
N THR A 548 39.13 5.55 -12.62
CA THR A 548 38.78 6.48 -11.53
C THR A 548 37.36 6.27 -11.00
N GLY A 549 36.62 5.29 -11.55
CA GLY A 549 35.31 4.88 -11.04
C GLY A 549 34.15 5.66 -11.60
N TYR A 550 34.19 6.15 -12.84
CA TYR A 550 33.05 6.72 -13.54
C TYR A 550 32.33 5.65 -14.35
N ASP A 551 31.00 5.60 -14.23
CA ASP A 551 30.13 4.68 -14.94
C ASP A 551 29.12 5.40 -15.83
N LYS A 552 28.74 4.75 -16.92
CA LYS A 552 27.63 5.13 -17.78
C LYS A 552 27.15 3.94 -18.61
N ARG A 553 25.92 4.03 -19.09
CA ARG A 553 25.35 3.09 -20.06
C ARG A 553 25.03 3.81 -21.37
N GLN A 554 25.11 3.08 -22.46
CA GLN A 554 24.78 3.55 -23.81
C GLN A 554 24.14 2.42 -24.62
N PRO A 555 23.21 2.72 -25.54
CA PRO A 555 22.65 1.71 -26.44
C PRO A 555 23.73 1.06 -27.29
N LEU A 556 23.71 -0.28 -27.44
CA LEU A 556 24.66 -1.02 -28.26
C LEU A 556 24.63 -0.57 -29.72
N ALA A 557 23.49 -0.16 -30.24
CA ALA A 557 23.31 0.35 -31.60
C ALA A 557 24.19 1.58 -31.96
N GLU A 558 24.67 2.35 -30.97
CA GLU A 558 25.61 3.46 -31.18
C GLU A 558 27.04 3.02 -31.57
N TYR A 559 27.37 1.73 -31.35
CA TYR A 559 28.66 1.13 -31.62
C TYR A 559 28.64 0.33 -32.93
N ARG A 560 28.46 1.00 -34.09
CA ARG A 560 28.55 0.34 -35.40
C ARG A 560 30.00 0.05 -35.78
N ALA A 561 30.25 -1.13 -36.33
CA ALA A 561 31.55 -1.56 -36.79
C ALA A 561 32.11 -0.66 -37.92
N PRO A 562 33.32 -0.07 -37.81
CA PRO A 562 33.96 0.63 -38.92
C PRO A 562 34.53 -0.38 -39.94
N ARG A 563 34.46 -0.04 -41.24
CA ARG A 563 35.13 -0.82 -42.30
C ARG A 563 36.66 -0.80 -42.08
N ARG A 564 37.38 -1.84 -42.57
CA ARG A 564 38.84 -1.99 -42.47
C ARG A 564 39.59 -0.67 -42.75
N GLY A 565 40.52 -0.27 -41.84
CA GLY A 565 41.39 0.92 -41.98
C GLY A 565 40.81 2.23 -41.40
N GLY A 566 39.69 2.18 -40.67
CA GLY A 566 39.17 3.35 -39.97
C GLY A 566 39.92 3.65 -38.67
N ARG A 567 40.05 4.94 -38.30
CA ARG A 567 40.49 5.33 -36.95
C ARG A 567 39.42 4.96 -35.95
N GLY A 568 39.78 4.35 -34.82
CA GLY A 568 38.86 4.02 -33.72
C GLY A 568 38.10 5.25 -33.23
N LYS A 569 36.91 5.00 -32.66
CA LYS A 569 36.10 6.10 -32.10
C LYS A 569 36.32 6.15 -30.58
N GLN A 570 36.46 7.34 -30.03
CA GLN A 570 36.66 7.54 -28.60
C GLN A 570 35.37 7.19 -27.83
N ALA A 571 35.45 6.37 -26.79
CA ALA A 571 34.29 5.88 -26.04
C ALA A 571 33.81 6.87 -25.00
N THR A 572 34.65 7.74 -24.48
CA THR A 572 34.33 8.74 -23.45
C THR A 572 35.30 9.92 -23.52
N GLY A 573 34.86 11.11 -23.07
CA GLY A 573 35.78 12.25 -22.86
C GLY A 573 36.51 12.04 -21.53
N MET A 574 37.77 11.65 -21.61
CA MET A 574 38.61 11.37 -20.45
C MET A 574 39.59 12.50 -20.15
N THR A 575 40.03 12.61 -18.89
CA THR A 575 41.21 13.39 -18.47
C THR A 575 42.48 12.57 -18.67
N ASP A 576 43.63 13.23 -18.75
CA ASP A 576 44.93 12.61 -19.08
C ASP A 576 45.31 11.41 -18.17
N ASP A 577 44.67 11.26 -16.99
CA ASP A 577 44.97 10.21 -15.99
C ASP A 577 43.84 9.18 -15.82
N ASP A 578 42.81 9.15 -16.68
CA ASP A 578 41.68 8.20 -16.58
C ASP A 578 41.54 7.37 -17.86
N PHE A 579 41.21 6.11 -17.73
CA PHE A 579 40.98 5.18 -18.85
C PHE A 579 39.83 4.22 -18.53
N ILE A 580 39.23 3.61 -19.56
CA ILE A 580 38.25 2.57 -19.39
C ILE A 580 38.92 1.31 -18.86
N ASP A 581 38.50 0.93 -17.63
CA ASP A 581 39.00 -0.27 -16.96
C ASP A 581 38.15 -1.50 -17.30
N GLN A 582 36.80 -1.31 -17.41
CA GLN A 582 35.89 -2.39 -17.78
C GLN A 582 34.80 -1.90 -18.75
N LEU A 583 34.48 -2.75 -19.71
CA LEU A 583 33.41 -2.59 -20.66
C LEU A 583 32.68 -3.93 -20.79
N PHE A 584 31.35 -3.94 -20.63
CA PHE A 584 30.54 -5.16 -20.80
C PHE A 584 29.19 -4.81 -21.38
N ILE A 585 28.54 -5.82 -21.94
CA ILE A 585 27.21 -5.73 -22.50
C ILE A 585 26.24 -6.45 -21.56
N ALA A 586 25.15 -5.78 -21.22
CA ALA A 586 24.09 -6.33 -20.39
C ALA A 586 22.74 -5.77 -20.81
N ASN A 587 21.67 -6.57 -20.65
CA ASN A 587 20.32 -6.10 -20.91
C ASN A 587 19.86 -5.10 -19.83
N THR A 588 19.02 -4.14 -20.19
CA THR A 588 18.47 -3.13 -19.25
C THR A 588 17.90 -3.74 -17.98
N HIS A 589 17.31 -4.93 -18.05
CA HIS A 589 16.65 -5.61 -16.92
C HIS A 589 17.59 -6.47 -16.07
N ASP A 590 18.81 -6.71 -16.51
CA ASP A 590 19.75 -7.55 -15.77
C ASP A 590 20.12 -6.90 -14.43
N CYS A 591 20.38 -7.76 -13.44
CA CYS A 591 20.96 -7.36 -12.18
C CYS A 591 22.48 -7.47 -12.29
N ILE A 592 23.19 -6.44 -11.96
CA ILE A 592 24.66 -6.43 -11.97
C ILE A 592 25.15 -6.72 -10.56
N LEU A 593 25.89 -7.81 -10.38
CA LEU A 593 26.67 -8.07 -9.18
C LEU A 593 28.03 -7.40 -9.33
N CYS A 594 28.25 -6.33 -8.60
CA CYS A 594 29.50 -5.56 -8.63
C CYS A 594 30.41 -6.04 -7.51
N PHE A 595 31.50 -6.71 -7.86
CA PHE A 595 32.49 -7.23 -6.92
C PHE A 595 33.60 -6.21 -6.71
N SER A 596 33.95 -5.94 -5.47
CA SER A 596 35.05 -5.03 -5.17
C SER A 596 36.39 -5.76 -5.04
N ASN A 597 37.48 -4.98 -5.19
CA ASN A 597 38.85 -5.45 -4.95
C ASN A 597 39.03 -6.04 -3.54
N ARG A 598 38.14 -5.67 -2.58
CA ARG A 598 38.15 -6.20 -1.20
C ARG A 598 37.25 -7.42 -1.00
N GLY A 599 36.80 -8.07 -2.09
CA GLY A 599 35.96 -9.27 -2.02
C GLY A 599 34.55 -9.04 -1.50
N ARG A 600 34.00 -7.82 -1.60
CA ARG A 600 32.60 -7.50 -1.34
C ARG A 600 31.81 -7.51 -2.64
N VAL A 601 30.48 -7.71 -2.54
CA VAL A 601 29.57 -7.62 -3.67
C VAL A 601 28.43 -6.67 -3.36
N TYR A 602 28.08 -5.87 -4.35
CA TYR A 602 26.99 -4.91 -4.39
C TYR A 602 26.06 -5.26 -5.55
N TRP A 603 24.81 -4.82 -5.49
CA TRP A 603 23.78 -5.05 -6.51
C TRP A 603 23.37 -3.74 -7.16
N LEU A 604 23.26 -3.75 -8.48
CA LEU A 604 22.80 -2.63 -9.29
C LEU A 604 21.96 -3.17 -10.45
N LYS A 605 20.86 -2.52 -10.77
CA LYS A 605 20.13 -2.79 -12.01
C LYS A 605 20.74 -1.99 -13.16
N VAL A 606 20.82 -2.58 -14.35
CA VAL A 606 21.43 -1.90 -15.52
C VAL A 606 20.72 -0.57 -15.82
N TYR A 607 19.39 -0.52 -15.69
CA TYR A 607 18.62 0.73 -15.90
C TYR A 607 18.90 1.81 -14.84
N GLU A 608 19.49 1.48 -13.69
CA GLU A 608 19.89 2.45 -12.66
C GLU A 608 21.24 3.13 -12.99
N VAL A 609 22.04 2.51 -13.88
CA VAL A 609 23.27 3.12 -14.37
C VAL A 609 22.93 4.37 -15.18
N PRO A 610 23.57 5.52 -14.94
CA PRO A 610 23.27 6.75 -15.65
C PRO A 610 23.47 6.60 -17.16
N GLU A 611 22.49 7.05 -17.94
CA GLU A 611 22.62 7.13 -19.38
C GLU A 611 23.46 8.35 -19.75
N GLY A 612 24.46 8.15 -20.59
CA GLY A 612 25.38 9.21 -21.00
C GLY A 612 25.62 9.21 -22.49
N ALA A 613 25.67 10.39 -23.08
CA ALA A 613 26.10 10.54 -24.45
C ALA A 613 27.51 9.95 -24.63
N ARG A 614 27.85 9.56 -25.86
CA ARG A 614 29.13 8.89 -26.21
C ARG A 614 30.36 9.60 -25.63
N ASN A 615 30.42 10.94 -25.72
CA ASN A 615 31.55 11.74 -25.25
C ASN A 615 31.41 12.21 -23.80
N ALA A 616 30.35 11.80 -23.08
CA ALA A 616 30.15 12.14 -21.69
C ALA A 616 31.04 11.30 -20.77
N ARG A 617 31.58 11.92 -19.73
CA ARG A 617 32.44 11.26 -18.75
C ARG A 617 31.73 10.18 -17.90
N GLY A 618 30.40 10.23 -17.80
CA GLY A 618 29.62 9.40 -16.88
C GLY A 618 29.49 10.03 -15.51
N LYS A 619 29.00 9.24 -14.51
CA LYS A 619 28.90 9.66 -13.12
C LYS A 619 29.74 8.76 -12.22
N PRO A 620 30.25 9.25 -11.09
CA PRO A 620 31.05 8.44 -10.17
C PRO A 620 30.23 7.27 -9.60
N ILE A 621 30.72 6.05 -9.73
CA ILE A 621 30.09 4.82 -9.21
C ILE A 621 29.98 4.85 -7.67
N ILE A 622 30.82 5.62 -7.00
CA ILE A 622 30.75 5.84 -5.55
C ILE A 622 29.43 6.46 -5.11
N ASN A 623 28.73 7.16 -6.01
CA ASN A 623 27.41 7.71 -5.75
C ASN A 623 26.30 6.64 -5.81
N LEU A 624 26.57 5.48 -6.41
CA LEU A 624 25.64 4.37 -6.51
C LEU A 624 25.81 3.38 -5.35
N PHE A 625 27.02 3.27 -4.80
CA PHE A 625 27.35 2.33 -3.73
C PHE A 625 28.04 3.02 -2.54
N PRO A 626 27.80 2.55 -1.30
CA PRO A 626 28.50 3.01 -0.13
C PRO A 626 29.88 2.34 -0.01
N LEU A 627 30.79 2.64 -0.96
CA LEU A 627 32.15 2.10 -0.97
C LEU A 627 32.96 2.65 0.19
N ILE A 628 33.87 1.84 0.74
CA ILE A 628 34.81 2.22 1.77
C ILE A 628 36.04 2.89 1.12
N GLU A 629 36.78 3.73 1.83
CA GLU A 629 37.98 4.39 1.31
C GLU A 629 38.97 3.37 0.72
N GLY A 630 39.39 3.60 -0.53
CA GLY A 630 40.30 2.70 -1.28
C GLY A 630 39.61 1.45 -1.87
N GLU A 631 38.30 1.28 -1.72
CA GLU A 631 37.55 0.19 -2.34
C GLU A 631 37.13 0.59 -3.76
N LYS A 632 37.40 -0.31 -4.74
CA LYS A 632 37.05 -0.14 -6.15
C LYS A 632 36.28 -1.36 -6.63
N ILE A 633 35.37 -1.16 -7.57
CA ILE A 633 34.71 -2.26 -8.29
C ILE A 633 35.68 -2.78 -9.35
N THR A 634 36.03 -4.06 -9.26
CA THR A 634 37.05 -4.71 -10.11
C THR A 634 36.43 -5.79 -10.99
N ALA A 635 35.26 -6.31 -10.66
CA ALA A 635 34.60 -7.30 -11.50
C ALA A 635 33.09 -7.13 -11.40
N VAL A 636 32.42 -7.35 -12.52
CA VAL A 636 30.97 -7.21 -12.65
C VAL A 636 30.37 -8.43 -13.33
N LEU A 637 29.18 -8.81 -12.90
CA LEU A 637 28.50 -10.01 -13.36
C LEU A 637 27.02 -9.71 -13.59
N PRO A 638 26.53 -9.68 -14.83
CA PRO A 638 25.12 -9.54 -15.11
C PRO A 638 24.39 -10.85 -14.75
N VAL A 639 23.27 -10.74 -14.00
CA VAL A 639 22.47 -11.87 -13.53
C VAL A 639 21.00 -11.57 -13.76
N ARG A 640 20.29 -12.45 -14.47
CA ARG A 640 18.83 -12.35 -14.68
C ARG A 640 18.05 -13.01 -13.54
N THR A 641 18.45 -14.23 -13.15
CA THR A 641 17.76 -15.05 -12.14
C THR A 641 18.73 -15.70 -11.18
N PHE A 642 18.32 -15.85 -9.90
CA PHE A 642 19.13 -16.55 -8.89
C PHE A 642 18.53 -17.95 -8.65
N ASP A 643 19.21 -19.00 -9.06
CA ASP A 643 18.78 -20.39 -8.91
C ASP A 643 19.83 -21.26 -8.21
N ASP A 644 19.46 -22.50 -7.86
CA ASP A 644 20.32 -23.44 -7.11
C ASP A 644 21.24 -24.27 -7.99
N ASN A 645 21.07 -24.18 -9.32
CA ASN A 645 21.84 -25.00 -10.26
C ASN A 645 23.10 -24.28 -10.74
N HIS A 646 23.22 -22.98 -10.45
CA HIS A 646 24.33 -22.17 -10.88
C HIS A 646 25.20 -21.72 -9.71
N TYR A 647 26.45 -21.46 -10.04
CA TYR A 647 27.48 -21.05 -9.07
C TYR A 647 28.15 -19.77 -9.57
N VAL A 648 28.59 -18.95 -8.64
CA VAL A 648 29.55 -17.87 -8.90
C VAL A 648 30.95 -18.40 -8.67
N PHE A 649 31.71 -18.52 -9.76
CA PHE A 649 33.12 -18.90 -9.74
C PHE A 649 33.99 -17.64 -9.73
N MET A 650 34.94 -17.57 -8.84
CA MET A 650 35.77 -16.38 -8.60
C MET A 650 37.24 -16.76 -8.63
N ALA A 651 38.07 -15.87 -9.19
CA ALA A 651 39.53 -16.04 -9.18
C ALA A 651 40.21 -14.75 -8.71
N THR A 652 41.35 -14.92 -8.01
CA THR A 652 42.13 -13.80 -7.49
C THR A 652 43.46 -13.68 -8.22
N ALA A 653 44.11 -12.51 -8.13
CA ALA A 653 45.39 -12.23 -8.76
C ALA A 653 46.51 -13.15 -8.27
N GLN A 654 46.46 -13.66 -7.05
CA GLN A 654 47.39 -14.64 -6.51
C GLN A 654 47.08 -16.09 -6.90
N GLY A 655 46.12 -16.29 -7.81
CA GLY A 655 45.76 -17.59 -8.36
C GLY A 655 44.90 -18.45 -7.44
N THR A 656 44.21 -17.89 -6.45
CA THR A 656 43.20 -18.56 -5.63
C THR A 656 41.88 -18.56 -6.36
N VAL A 657 41.14 -19.67 -6.30
CA VAL A 657 39.82 -19.83 -6.90
C VAL A 657 38.77 -20.24 -5.88
N LYS A 658 37.54 -19.85 -6.13
CA LYS A 658 36.41 -20.14 -5.23
C LYS A 658 35.13 -20.34 -6.02
N LYS A 659 34.30 -21.28 -5.58
CA LYS A 659 32.98 -21.58 -6.14
C LYS A 659 31.91 -21.42 -5.06
N THR A 660 30.90 -20.59 -5.30
CA THR A 660 29.81 -20.31 -4.34
C THR A 660 28.46 -20.41 -5.07
N ALA A 661 27.45 -21.04 -4.46
CA ALA A 661 26.12 -21.14 -5.06
C ALA A 661 25.55 -19.74 -5.36
N LEU A 662 24.91 -19.57 -6.53
CA LEU A 662 24.37 -18.28 -6.98
C LEU A 662 23.28 -17.76 -6.04
N THR A 663 22.46 -18.65 -5.47
CA THR A 663 21.43 -18.31 -4.46
C THR A 663 21.99 -17.68 -3.18
N ALA A 664 23.26 -17.91 -2.87
CA ALA A 664 23.92 -17.22 -1.74
C ALA A 664 24.00 -15.69 -1.94
N PHE A 665 23.77 -15.19 -3.15
CA PHE A 665 23.74 -13.79 -3.51
C PHE A 665 22.33 -13.24 -3.81
N ALA A 666 21.27 -14.01 -3.58
CA ALA A 666 19.89 -13.61 -3.89
C ALA A 666 19.33 -12.49 -2.98
N ASN A 667 19.97 -12.22 -1.86
CA ASN A 667 19.47 -11.24 -0.87
C ASN A 667 20.33 -9.98 -0.89
N PRO A 668 19.96 -8.94 -1.66
CA PRO A 668 20.72 -7.71 -1.75
C PRO A 668 20.71 -6.94 -0.42
N ARG A 669 21.84 -6.33 -0.10
CA ARG A 669 21.99 -5.39 1.02
C ARG A 669 22.65 -4.11 0.53
N LYS A 670 22.09 -2.95 0.88
CA LYS A 670 22.63 -1.63 0.49
C LYS A 670 24.11 -1.43 0.89
N ALA A 671 24.55 -2.01 2.00
CA ALA A 671 25.92 -1.95 2.46
C ALA A 671 26.87 -2.97 1.78
N GLY A 672 26.38 -3.76 0.80
CA GLY A 672 27.11 -4.87 0.25
C GLY A 672 27.27 -6.04 1.23
N ILE A 673 27.72 -7.18 0.73
CA ILE A 673 28.06 -8.37 1.55
C ILE A 673 29.44 -8.91 1.17
N ILE A 674 30.05 -9.69 2.06
CA ILE A 674 31.34 -10.38 1.77
C ILE A 674 31.03 -11.54 0.80
N ALA A 675 31.70 -11.52 -0.37
CA ALA A 675 31.67 -12.56 -1.39
C ALA A 675 32.86 -13.53 -1.24
N ALA A 676 34.07 -13.00 -1.00
CA ALA A 676 35.29 -13.77 -0.74
C ALA A 676 36.10 -13.10 0.37
N HIS A 677 36.76 -13.92 1.18
CA HIS A 677 37.77 -13.44 2.12
C HIS A 677 39.14 -13.45 1.42
N LEU A 678 39.70 -12.26 1.22
CA LEU A 678 40.95 -12.04 0.56
C LEU A 678 42.08 -11.79 1.57
N ASP A 679 43.31 -12.14 1.22
CA ASP A 679 44.50 -11.73 1.97
C ASP A 679 44.87 -10.28 1.61
N ASP A 680 45.65 -9.58 2.47
CA ASP A 680 45.86 -8.13 2.39
C ASP A 680 46.43 -7.65 1.03
N ASP A 681 47.21 -8.49 0.36
CA ASP A 681 47.89 -8.18 -0.94
C ASP A 681 47.20 -8.84 -2.15
N ASP A 682 46.03 -9.48 -1.95
CA ASP A 682 45.30 -10.15 -3.03
C ASP A 682 44.08 -9.36 -3.48
N HIS A 683 43.66 -9.50 -4.71
CA HIS A 683 42.46 -8.89 -5.25
C HIS A 683 41.74 -9.79 -6.25
N LEU A 684 40.44 -9.59 -6.37
CA LEU A 684 39.60 -10.32 -7.31
C LEU A 684 39.89 -9.86 -8.73
N ILE A 685 40.07 -10.82 -9.67
CA ILE A 685 40.37 -10.53 -11.09
C ILE A 685 39.26 -10.98 -12.04
N GLY A 686 38.39 -11.89 -11.61
CA GLY A 686 37.34 -12.37 -12.49
C GLY A 686 36.28 -13.14 -11.72
N VAL A 687 35.04 -13.03 -12.18
CA VAL A 687 33.90 -13.79 -11.74
C VAL A 687 33.11 -14.26 -12.94
N ALA A 688 32.56 -15.48 -12.83
CA ALA A 688 31.70 -16.06 -13.86
C ALA A 688 30.59 -16.89 -13.24
N ILE A 689 29.50 -17.04 -13.97
CA ILE A 689 28.44 -18.00 -13.61
C ILE A 689 28.79 -19.34 -14.24
N THR A 690 28.69 -20.41 -13.47
CA THR A 690 28.92 -21.79 -13.90
C THR A 690 27.82 -22.72 -13.43
N ASP A 691 27.64 -23.87 -14.09
CA ASP A 691 26.60 -24.86 -13.75
C ASP A 691 27.17 -26.14 -13.08
N GLY A 692 28.45 -26.17 -12.82
CA GLY A 692 29.11 -27.35 -12.21
C GLY A 692 29.82 -28.28 -13.21
N SER A 693 29.63 -28.10 -14.51
CA SER A 693 30.12 -28.97 -15.58
C SER A 693 31.24 -28.35 -16.43
N HIS A 694 31.58 -27.11 -16.21
CA HIS A 694 32.52 -26.34 -17.01
C HIS A 694 33.99 -26.61 -16.71
N ASP A 695 34.86 -26.27 -17.67
CA ASP A 695 36.28 -26.10 -17.44
C ASP A 695 36.62 -24.64 -17.13
N VAL A 696 37.55 -24.45 -16.21
CA VAL A 696 38.08 -23.12 -15.87
C VAL A 696 39.51 -23.00 -16.38
N MET A 697 39.78 -21.88 -17.02
CA MET A 697 41.11 -21.54 -17.50
C MET A 697 41.60 -20.27 -16.82
N LEU A 698 42.80 -20.26 -16.27
CA LEU A 698 43.46 -19.11 -15.67
C LEU A 698 44.69 -18.73 -16.49
N PHE A 699 44.83 -17.43 -16.74
CA PHE A 699 45.96 -16.88 -17.54
C PHE A 699 46.80 -15.92 -16.69
N SER A 700 48.10 -16.07 -16.71
CA SER A 700 49.02 -15.16 -16.04
C SER A 700 49.60 -14.11 -16.99
N ASP A 701 50.01 -12.97 -16.47
CA ASP A 701 50.68 -11.88 -17.17
C ASP A 701 51.99 -12.34 -17.88
N ALA A 702 52.60 -13.44 -17.38
CA ALA A 702 53.74 -14.07 -18.01
C ALA A 702 53.40 -14.96 -19.24
N GLY A 703 52.14 -14.92 -19.70
CA GLY A 703 51.69 -15.66 -20.89
C GLY A 703 51.49 -17.15 -20.67
N LYS A 704 51.28 -17.61 -19.42
CA LYS A 704 50.99 -19.02 -19.08
C LYS A 704 49.50 -19.22 -18.82
N ALA A 705 48.98 -20.43 -19.08
CA ALA A 705 47.60 -20.83 -18.81
C ALA A 705 47.50 -22.17 -18.10
N VAL A 706 46.52 -22.31 -17.22
CA VAL A 706 46.11 -23.57 -16.60
C VAL A 706 44.66 -23.84 -16.95
N ARG A 707 44.31 -25.06 -17.36
CA ARG A 707 42.94 -25.52 -17.61
C ARG A 707 42.61 -26.70 -16.71
N PHE A 708 41.50 -26.61 -15.96
CA PHE A 708 41.04 -27.69 -15.06
C PHE A 708 39.51 -27.73 -15.00
N PRO A 709 38.86 -28.88 -14.72
CA PRO A 709 37.44 -28.95 -14.56
C PRO A 709 36.99 -28.22 -13.28
N GLU A 710 35.91 -27.48 -13.33
CA GLU A 710 35.38 -26.78 -12.13
C GLU A 710 34.98 -27.74 -10.99
N SER A 711 34.73 -29.03 -11.30
CA SER A 711 34.46 -30.08 -10.30
C SER A 711 35.64 -30.30 -9.32
N ASP A 712 36.86 -29.89 -9.70
CA ASP A 712 38.01 -29.91 -8.79
C ASP A 712 37.90 -28.85 -7.68
N VAL A 713 36.94 -27.91 -7.79
CA VAL A 713 36.66 -26.90 -6.78
C VAL A 713 35.29 -27.18 -6.18
N ARG A 714 35.28 -27.59 -4.92
CA ARG A 714 34.01 -27.82 -4.20
C ARG A 714 33.26 -26.50 -3.94
N PRO A 715 31.90 -26.49 -3.95
CA PRO A 715 31.15 -25.33 -3.52
C PRO A 715 31.46 -24.93 -2.07
N MET A 716 31.62 -23.65 -1.83
CA MET A 716 32.01 -23.09 -0.53
C MET A 716 31.14 -21.89 -0.17
N GLY A 717 30.95 -21.66 1.15
CA GLY A 717 30.22 -20.49 1.65
C GLY A 717 30.93 -19.16 1.31
N ARG A 718 30.18 -18.06 1.28
CA ARG A 718 30.69 -16.73 0.88
C ARG A 718 31.92 -16.24 1.65
N SER A 719 32.05 -16.54 2.93
CA SER A 719 33.14 -16.09 3.80
C SER A 719 34.40 -16.97 3.75
N SER A 720 34.49 -18.00 2.88
CA SER A 720 35.69 -18.84 2.76
C SER A 720 36.75 -18.14 1.88
N ARG A 721 38.02 -18.53 2.06
CA ARG A 721 39.15 -17.99 1.30
C ARG A 721 39.29 -18.59 -0.12
N GLY A 722 38.86 -19.79 -0.34
CA GLY A 722 39.03 -20.51 -1.58
C GLY A 722 40.14 -21.56 -1.57
N VAL A 723 40.55 -22.02 -2.74
CA VAL A 723 41.61 -23.07 -2.95
C VAL A 723 42.56 -22.60 -4.07
N ARG A 724 43.76 -23.12 -4.11
CA ARG A 724 44.75 -22.77 -5.15
C ARG A 724 44.30 -23.27 -6.51
N GLY A 725 44.10 -22.35 -7.48
CA GLY A 725 43.79 -22.64 -8.89
C GLY A 725 45.02 -22.70 -9.77
N MET A 726 45.92 -21.73 -9.67
CA MET A 726 47.19 -21.66 -10.43
C MET A 726 48.38 -21.37 -9.49
N ASN A 727 49.52 -21.94 -9.78
CA ASN A 727 50.76 -21.68 -9.04
C ASN A 727 51.60 -20.68 -9.84
N ILE A 728 51.61 -19.42 -9.41
CA ILE A 728 52.36 -18.32 -10.02
C ILE A 728 53.70 -18.11 -9.32
N GLU A 729 54.67 -17.53 -10.03
CA GLU A 729 55.99 -17.16 -9.49
C GLU A 729 55.94 -15.75 -8.90
N ASP A 730 56.87 -15.44 -8.00
CA ASP A 730 56.92 -14.11 -7.35
C ASP A 730 56.98 -12.98 -8.41
N GLY A 731 56.18 -11.97 -8.26
CA GLY A 731 56.05 -10.84 -9.16
C GLY A 731 55.19 -11.10 -10.42
N GLN A 732 54.55 -12.26 -10.52
CA GLN A 732 53.53 -12.56 -11.54
C GLN A 732 52.14 -12.49 -10.93
N SER A 733 51.14 -12.25 -11.77
CA SER A 733 49.74 -12.24 -11.38
C SER A 733 48.89 -12.98 -12.43
N VAL A 734 47.77 -13.55 -11.95
CA VAL A 734 46.71 -14.03 -12.83
C VAL A 734 45.91 -12.81 -13.31
N ILE A 735 45.72 -12.72 -14.64
CA ILE A 735 45.09 -11.55 -15.26
C ILE A 735 43.73 -11.83 -15.86
N ALA A 736 43.38 -13.10 -16.14
CA ALA A 736 42.14 -13.49 -16.73
C ALA A 736 41.70 -14.88 -16.26
N MET A 737 40.39 -15.02 -16.11
CA MET A 737 39.71 -16.29 -15.87
C MET A 737 38.65 -16.51 -16.97
N LEU A 738 38.75 -17.64 -17.68
CA LEU A 738 37.77 -18.05 -18.68
C LEU A 738 37.07 -19.32 -18.24
N VAL A 739 35.81 -19.45 -18.65
CA VAL A 739 34.98 -20.64 -18.39
C VAL A 739 34.50 -21.18 -19.73
N THR A 740 34.70 -22.47 -19.99
CA THR A 740 34.28 -23.13 -21.23
C THR A 740 33.55 -24.44 -20.94
N GLN A 741 32.57 -24.77 -21.77
CA GLN A 741 31.80 -26.03 -21.65
C GLN A 741 32.47 -27.17 -22.40
N ASP A 742 33.13 -26.87 -23.51
CA ASP A 742 33.72 -27.85 -24.43
C ASP A 742 35.05 -27.34 -25.03
N ASP A 743 35.52 -28.04 -26.04
CA ASP A 743 36.74 -27.69 -26.77
C ASP A 743 36.49 -26.82 -28.02
N SER A 744 35.25 -26.34 -28.19
CA SER A 744 34.87 -25.47 -29.30
C SER A 744 35.38 -24.02 -29.09
N GLY A 745 35.51 -23.27 -30.20
CA GLY A 745 35.96 -21.91 -30.14
C GLY A 745 37.48 -21.76 -29.97
N SER A 746 37.92 -20.55 -29.82
CA SER A 746 39.35 -20.18 -29.69
C SER A 746 39.51 -19.19 -28.54
N VAL A 747 40.70 -19.26 -27.90
CA VAL A 747 41.11 -18.26 -26.92
C VAL A 747 41.88 -17.18 -27.66
N LEU A 748 41.33 -15.96 -27.62
CA LEU A 748 42.06 -14.76 -28.03
C LEU A 748 42.97 -14.31 -26.88
N THR A 749 44.23 -14.14 -27.13
CA THR A 749 45.21 -13.56 -26.19
C THR A 749 45.73 -12.25 -26.73
N ALA A 750 45.80 -11.21 -25.93
CA ALA A 750 46.26 -9.87 -26.30
C ALA A 750 47.28 -9.32 -25.30
N THR A 751 48.31 -8.69 -25.80
CA THR A 751 49.43 -8.19 -25.00
C THR A 751 49.47 -6.66 -24.98
N GLU A 752 50.19 -6.09 -24.01
CA GLU A 752 50.21 -4.64 -23.72
C GLU A 752 50.61 -3.77 -24.92
N ASN A 753 51.46 -4.29 -25.83
CA ASN A 753 51.94 -3.57 -27.02
C ASN A 753 51.00 -3.77 -28.24
N GLY A 754 49.75 -4.25 -28.04
CA GLY A 754 48.74 -4.39 -29.10
C GLY A 754 48.90 -5.60 -30.00
N TYR A 755 49.69 -6.59 -29.62
CA TYR A 755 49.81 -7.86 -30.32
C TYR A 755 48.86 -8.90 -29.74
N GLY A 756 48.40 -9.85 -30.54
CA GLY A 756 47.59 -10.94 -30.08
C GLY A 756 47.38 -12.03 -31.12
N LYS A 757 46.67 -13.05 -30.72
CA LYS A 757 46.34 -14.19 -31.58
C LYS A 757 45.15 -14.92 -31.04
N ARG A 758 44.48 -15.71 -31.86
CA ARG A 758 43.55 -16.72 -31.43
C ARG A 758 44.17 -18.12 -31.44
N THR A 759 43.87 -18.94 -30.46
CA THR A 759 44.38 -20.31 -30.35
C THR A 759 43.19 -21.22 -29.98
N PRO A 760 42.99 -22.35 -30.71
CA PRO A 760 41.89 -23.27 -30.41
C PRO A 760 41.90 -23.73 -28.96
N VAL A 761 40.73 -23.81 -28.31
CA VAL A 761 40.60 -24.30 -26.93
C VAL A 761 41.13 -25.70 -26.77
N ALA A 762 41.01 -26.53 -27.80
CA ALA A 762 41.52 -27.91 -27.85
C ALA A 762 43.05 -28.02 -27.67
N GLU A 763 43.81 -26.94 -27.99
CA GLU A 763 45.28 -26.95 -27.74
C GLU A 763 45.64 -26.81 -26.24
N TYR A 764 44.71 -26.40 -25.40
CA TYR A 764 44.92 -26.27 -23.96
C TYR A 764 44.47 -27.57 -23.27
N THR A 765 45.43 -28.44 -23.01
CA THR A 765 45.18 -29.74 -22.35
C THR A 765 44.70 -29.54 -20.91
N ARG A 766 43.72 -30.34 -20.48
CA ARG A 766 43.26 -30.36 -19.09
C ARG A 766 44.35 -30.86 -18.17
N HIS A 767 44.60 -30.17 -17.08
CA HIS A 767 45.44 -30.54 -15.96
C HIS A 767 44.69 -30.33 -14.64
N GLY A 768 45.21 -30.89 -13.54
CA GLY A 768 44.67 -30.55 -12.23
C GLY A 768 45.01 -29.11 -11.85
N ARG A 769 44.16 -28.51 -11.00
CA ARG A 769 44.36 -27.15 -10.46
C ARG A 769 45.70 -27.04 -9.68
N GLY A 770 46.24 -25.83 -9.53
CA GLY A 770 47.42 -25.55 -8.70
C GLY A 770 48.73 -25.86 -9.39
N THR A 771 48.78 -26.09 -10.73
CA THR A 771 49.98 -26.27 -11.51
C THR A 771 50.55 -24.92 -11.98
N LYS A 772 51.83 -24.91 -12.49
CA LYS A 772 52.48 -23.71 -13.07
C LYS A 772 51.93 -23.35 -14.45
N GLY A 773 51.12 -24.20 -15.06
CA GLY A 773 50.49 -24.02 -16.37
C GLY A 773 51.43 -24.23 -17.58
N MET A 774 50.85 -24.08 -18.76
CA MET A 774 51.48 -24.21 -20.08
C MET A 774 51.61 -22.85 -20.75
N ILE A 775 52.47 -22.70 -21.75
CA ILE A 775 52.58 -21.45 -22.53
C ILE A 775 51.31 -21.23 -23.34
N ALA A 776 50.66 -20.07 -23.16
CA ALA A 776 49.52 -19.60 -23.92
C ALA A 776 49.92 -18.65 -25.04
N ILE A 777 50.83 -17.73 -24.73
CA ILE A 777 51.48 -16.82 -25.67
C ILE A 777 52.93 -16.62 -25.21
N GLN A 778 53.84 -16.55 -26.11
CA GLN A 778 55.23 -16.28 -25.77
C GLN A 778 55.44 -14.76 -25.64
N THR A 779 55.64 -14.29 -24.41
CA THR A 779 55.94 -12.89 -24.08
C THR A 779 57.39 -12.53 -24.39
N SER A 780 57.62 -11.30 -24.88
CA SER A 780 58.95 -10.75 -25.23
C SER A 780 58.89 -9.22 -25.16
N GLU A 781 60.00 -8.53 -25.26
CA GLU A 781 60.08 -7.07 -25.33
C GLU A 781 59.23 -6.49 -26.47
N ARG A 782 59.05 -7.22 -27.56
CA ARG A 782 58.28 -6.80 -28.72
C ARG A 782 56.77 -6.68 -28.43
N ASN A 783 56.17 -7.67 -27.79
CA ASN A 783 54.74 -7.75 -27.58
C ASN A 783 54.34 -7.42 -26.15
N GLY A 784 55.26 -7.34 -25.18
CA GLY A 784 54.97 -7.01 -23.81
C GLY A 784 54.33 -8.15 -23.01
N ARG A 785 53.79 -7.86 -21.85
CA ARG A 785 53.06 -8.82 -20.98
C ARG A 785 51.68 -9.12 -21.55
N LEU A 786 51.14 -10.26 -21.17
CA LEU A 786 49.73 -10.60 -21.43
C LEU A 786 48.82 -9.70 -20.61
N VAL A 787 47.87 -9.02 -21.27
CA VAL A 787 46.90 -8.09 -20.62
C VAL A 787 45.50 -8.67 -20.59
N ALA A 788 45.11 -9.38 -21.65
CA ALA A 788 43.75 -9.92 -21.73
C ALA A 788 43.74 -11.29 -22.41
N ALA A 789 42.85 -12.15 -21.97
CA ALA A 789 42.44 -13.37 -22.62
C ALA A 789 40.91 -13.47 -22.60
N CYS A 790 40.32 -13.81 -23.77
CA CYS A 790 38.88 -14.02 -23.89
C CYS A 790 38.58 -15.22 -24.78
N LEU A 791 37.44 -15.89 -24.51
CA LEU A 791 36.92 -16.96 -25.34
C LEU A 791 36.18 -16.35 -26.53
N VAL A 792 36.50 -16.75 -27.76
CA VAL A 792 35.88 -16.16 -28.96
C VAL A 792 35.48 -17.24 -29.95
N GLU A 793 34.39 -16.95 -30.69
CA GLU A 793 33.98 -17.67 -31.88
C GLU A 793 34.39 -16.93 -33.15
N GLU A 794 34.45 -17.60 -34.27
CA GLU A 794 34.89 -16.98 -35.53
C GLU A 794 33.99 -15.89 -36.06
N SER A 795 32.66 -16.02 -35.80
CA SER A 795 31.62 -15.06 -36.15
C SER A 795 31.57 -13.85 -35.25
N ALA A 796 32.21 -13.91 -34.09
CA ALA A 796 32.11 -12.90 -33.06
C ALA A 796 32.89 -11.61 -33.40
N GLU A 797 32.54 -10.54 -32.75
CA GLU A 797 33.24 -9.25 -32.80
C GLU A 797 33.82 -8.92 -31.42
N ILE A 798 34.94 -8.26 -31.40
CA ILE A 798 35.60 -7.80 -30.17
C ILE A 798 35.82 -6.29 -30.17
N MET A 799 35.89 -5.74 -28.99
CA MET A 799 36.26 -4.37 -28.71
C MET A 799 37.64 -4.33 -28.06
N LEU A 800 38.60 -3.69 -28.72
CA LEU A 800 39.93 -3.42 -28.18
C LEU A 800 39.97 -2.03 -27.54
N ILE A 801 40.50 -1.93 -26.34
CA ILE A 801 40.48 -0.70 -25.52
C ILE A 801 41.90 -0.30 -25.20
N SER A 802 42.30 0.93 -25.55
CA SER A 802 43.63 1.48 -25.18
C SER A 802 43.51 2.35 -23.90
N THR A 803 44.64 2.55 -23.21
CA THR A 803 44.72 3.47 -22.08
C THR A 803 44.48 4.94 -22.47
N SER A 804 44.61 5.30 -23.75
CA SER A 804 44.24 6.60 -24.30
C SER A 804 42.70 6.73 -24.57
N GLY A 805 41.91 5.71 -24.28
CA GLY A 805 40.46 5.72 -24.50
C GLY A 805 40.03 5.49 -25.95
N VAL A 806 40.89 5.01 -26.78
CA VAL A 806 40.59 4.64 -28.16
C VAL A 806 39.97 3.24 -28.17
N LEU A 807 38.76 3.14 -28.79
CA LEU A 807 38.05 1.87 -28.98
C LEU A 807 38.08 1.46 -30.44
N ILE A 808 38.44 0.19 -30.69
CA ILE A 808 38.36 -0.40 -32.02
C ILE A 808 37.54 -1.68 -31.96
N ARG A 809 36.50 -1.75 -32.77
CA ARG A 809 35.68 -2.95 -32.98
C ARG A 809 36.26 -3.73 -34.17
N THR A 810 36.54 -5.02 -34.00
CA THR A 810 37.20 -5.88 -35.00
C THR A 810 36.51 -7.24 -35.03
N HIS A 811 36.31 -7.82 -36.19
CA HIS A 811 35.84 -9.19 -36.35
C HIS A 811 36.91 -10.19 -35.93
N VAL A 812 36.52 -11.22 -35.20
CA VAL A 812 37.43 -12.29 -34.76
C VAL A 812 38.00 -13.05 -35.97
N SER A 813 37.20 -13.19 -37.03
CA SER A 813 37.64 -13.80 -38.31
C SER A 813 38.87 -13.11 -38.91
N ASP A 814 39.09 -11.82 -38.65
CA ASP A 814 40.22 -11.04 -39.13
C ASP A 814 41.54 -11.32 -38.35
N ILE A 815 41.42 -11.98 -37.20
CA ILE A 815 42.55 -12.33 -36.33
C ILE A 815 43.07 -13.72 -36.69
N ARG A 816 44.34 -13.84 -36.95
CA ARG A 816 44.95 -15.10 -37.36
C ARG A 816 44.95 -16.13 -36.23
N GLU A 817 44.48 -17.35 -36.53
CA GLU A 817 44.64 -18.52 -35.67
C GLU A 817 46.08 -19.03 -35.68
N MET A 818 46.64 -19.25 -34.48
CA MET A 818 48.02 -19.61 -34.29
C MET A 818 48.22 -20.52 -33.08
N GLY A 819 49.16 -21.40 -33.09
CA GLY A 819 49.53 -22.28 -31.99
C GLY A 819 50.02 -21.52 -30.74
N ARG A 820 49.93 -22.16 -29.55
CA ARG A 820 50.18 -21.59 -28.22
C ARG A 820 51.52 -20.87 -28.06
N SER A 821 52.64 -21.44 -28.59
CA SER A 821 54.00 -20.95 -28.38
C SER A 821 54.45 -19.85 -29.34
N THR A 822 53.54 -19.13 -29.94
CA THR A 822 53.84 -18.00 -30.83
C THR A 822 53.68 -16.65 -30.15
N GLN A 823 54.22 -15.57 -30.73
CA GLN A 823 54.17 -14.20 -30.18
C GLN A 823 52.92 -13.39 -30.62
N GLY A 824 52.13 -13.92 -31.55
CA GLY A 824 50.98 -13.23 -32.10
C GLY A 824 51.28 -12.27 -33.26
N VAL A 825 50.22 -11.62 -33.74
CA VAL A 825 50.22 -10.58 -34.79
C VAL A 825 49.70 -9.25 -34.23
N THR A 826 49.92 -8.14 -34.90
CA THR A 826 49.43 -6.83 -34.50
C THR A 826 47.89 -6.79 -34.61
N LEU A 827 47.17 -6.53 -33.52
CA LEU A 827 45.73 -6.34 -33.46
C LEU A 827 45.35 -4.86 -33.60
N ILE A 828 46.14 -4.01 -32.95
CA ILE A 828 45.89 -2.56 -32.91
C ILE A 828 47.24 -1.82 -33.00
N ASN A 829 47.29 -0.73 -33.74
CA ASN A 829 48.38 0.20 -33.68
C ASN A 829 48.13 1.24 -32.61
N LEU A 830 48.94 1.23 -31.58
CA LEU A 830 48.82 2.13 -30.44
C LEU A 830 49.61 3.40 -30.68
N ASP A 831 49.10 4.51 -30.16
CA ASP A 831 49.82 5.78 -30.14
C ASP A 831 51.03 5.69 -29.21
N GLU A 832 52.02 6.61 -29.38
CA GLU A 832 53.25 6.61 -28.60
C GLU A 832 52.94 6.80 -27.10
N GLY A 833 53.32 5.82 -26.28
CA GLY A 833 53.08 5.80 -24.86
C GLY A 833 51.75 5.19 -24.42
N ALA A 834 50.84 4.85 -25.33
CA ALA A 834 49.59 4.13 -25.02
C ALA A 834 49.84 2.62 -25.00
N VAL A 835 49.18 1.91 -24.10
CA VAL A 835 49.18 0.46 -24.04
C VAL A 835 47.73 -0.08 -24.15
N LEU A 836 47.56 -1.33 -24.54
CA LEU A 836 46.26 -1.99 -24.54
C LEU A 836 45.83 -2.21 -23.10
N ALA A 837 44.62 -1.70 -22.73
CA ALA A 837 44.03 -1.80 -21.39
C ALA A 837 43.15 -3.03 -21.24
N GLY A 838 42.44 -3.43 -22.31
CA GLY A 838 41.52 -4.56 -22.24
C GLY A 838 40.96 -5.00 -23.59
N VAL A 839 40.31 -6.16 -23.59
CA VAL A 839 39.58 -6.71 -24.74
C VAL A 839 38.25 -7.29 -24.23
N GLU A 840 37.16 -6.92 -24.88
CA GLU A 840 35.81 -7.42 -24.55
C GLU A 840 35.11 -7.99 -25.79
N LEU A 841 34.29 -9.00 -25.57
CA LEU A 841 33.48 -9.63 -26.63
C LEU A 841 32.18 -8.84 -26.82
N VAL A 842 31.83 -8.57 -28.09
CA VAL A 842 30.56 -7.93 -28.46
C VAL A 842 29.53 -9.03 -28.66
N ALA A 843 28.41 -9.00 -27.89
CA ALA A 843 27.30 -9.96 -28.06
C ALA A 843 26.61 -9.71 -29.42
N GLU A 844 26.35 -10.76 -30.19
CA GLU A 844 25.49 -10.67 -31.38
C GLU A 844 24.07 -10.37 -30.94
N SER A 845 23.42 -9.36 -31.57
CA SER A 845 21.97 -9.23 -31.55
C SER A 845 21.38 -10.30 -32.47
N ASP A 846 20.42 -11.10 -32.00
CA ASP A 846 19.65 -12.09 -32.77
C ASP A 846 18.72 -11.43 -33.83
N GLU A 847 19.12 -10.35 -34.47
CA GLU A 847 18.43 -9.82 -35.64
C GLU A 847 19.02 -10.47 -36.90
N SER A 848 18.35 -11.55 -37.36
CA SER A 848 18.47 -12.12 -38.67
C SER A 848 18.32 -11.01 -39.75
N ASP A 849 19.29 -10.96 -40.68
CA ASP A 849 19.23 -10.29 -41.97
C ASP A 849 17.83 -10.34 -42.61
N GLU A 850 17.01 -9.29 -42.43
CA GLU A 850 16.04 -8.97 -43.44
C GLU A 850 16.75 -8.12 -44.51
N SER A 851 17.02 -8.79 -45.63
CA SER A 851 17.56 -8.27 -46.87
C SER A 851 16.83 -6.96 -47.24
N ASP A 852 17.61 -5.88 -47.36
CA ASP A 852 17.23 -4.70 -48.14
C ASP A 852 16.89 -5.11 -49.58
N GLU A 853 15.60 -5.38 -49.87
CA GLU A 853 15.10 -5.30 -51.23
C GLU A 853 14.91 -3.82 -51.56
N ASP A 854 15.72 -3.37 -52.52
CA ASP A 854 15.65 -2.11 -53.22
C ASP A 854 14.20 -1.75 -53.63
N ILE A 855 13.60 -0.83 -52.96
CA ILE A 855 12.38 -0.14 -53.43
C ILE A 855 12.86 1.11 -54.14
N ALA A 856 12.91 1.02 -55.48
CA ALA A 856 13.05 2.18 -56.35
C ALA A 856 11.88 3.17 -56.15
N PRO A 857 12.12 4.49 -56.18
CA PRO A 857 11.07 5.47 -56.06
C PRO A 857 10.15 5.44 -57.28
N PRO A 858 8.83 5.63 -57.13
CA PRO A 858 7.88 5.71 -58.24
C PRO A 858 8.13 7.02 -59.04
N ASP A 859 8.30 6.84 -60.38
CA ASP A 859 8.30 7.91 -61.36
C ASP A 859 7.03 8.77 -61.25
N ASN A 860 7.21 10.06 -61.18
CA ASN A 860 6.16 11.06 -61.45
C ASN A 860 5.85 11.06 -62.92
N ALA A 861 4.63 10.75 -63.27
CA ALA A 861 4.02 11.15 -64.58
C ALA A 861 2.60 11.67 -64.37
N ASP A 862 2.44 12.95 -64.75
CA ASP A 862 1.25 13.77 -65.05
C ASP A 862 0.23 14.02 -63.95
#